data_60fbb228e1e046e4e5e81dddd245b976
#
_entry.id   60fbb228e1e046e4e5e81dddd245b976
#
_cell.length_a   1.000
_cell.length_b   1.000
_cell.length_c   1.000
_cell.angle_alpha   90.00
_cell.angle_beta   90.00
_cell.angle_gamma   90.00
#
_symmetry.space_group_name_H-M   'P 1'
#
loop_
_entity.id
_entity.type
_entity.pdbx_description
1 polymer ?
#
loop_
_entity_poly.entity_id
_entity_poly.type
_entity_poly.pdbx_seq_one_letter_code
_entity_poly.pdbx_strand_id
1 'polypeptide(L)'
;MHIRDLAQKEVERTPHAGQRQSSMKGVFVTATDTEVGKTITSCALALTLANTRVIKPIQTGCLAREEGMYVPDVEMVKSLGGRAEALHCFYPPCSPHLALALAQKHLSCADLASEIRAKAQEEPDSPVIVEGAGGIYVPINENETMLELMLELDLPVLLVVGNRLGCLNQARLSIEALQLRGLKVVGMVLNRAQSADVCDPGCGSDAGYEDEERILNDNARSLESLGKKCGVPLLADIPYLGGDIASCKDELVSGFAPVAQRVRDLWAAPNETDADLAFDREHLWHPYTSATNPLPVYGVKATRKNRILLEDGKELIDGMSSWWCAVHGYGNENIVRALQTQAARMSHVMFGGLTHRPAVALARRILSLVPEGLTHLFFADSGSVSVEVALKMAVQYQISLGRTKRRHFLTPMGGYHGDTQGAMSVCDPVNGMHTLFTGLLPRHYFMERPTCRFDAPYAPSCLDDARARIASLKDEIAAVILEPVVQGAGGMWFYHPRYLKELQALCSEHDILFIADEIATGFGRTGRLFACQWAGITPDIMCIGKALTGGMMTGAATLATERVARGIGEATPELGGGLLMHGPTFMANPLFCATALASIEELLASPWQERVKNIEALLEKGLAPCRGREGICDVRVLGAIGVVETEHPVDMARLQKFFVEKGVWIRPFGRLVYLMPPLVTPDEDLQRLCAVVVEAVENGLAG
;
A
#
# COMPACT_ATOMS: atom_id res chain seq x y z
N MET A 1 4.18 34.72 34.10
CA MET A 1 5.36 33.94 34.49
C MET A 1 5.23 32.61 33.75
N HIS A 2 5.59 32.62 32.70
CA HIS A 2 6.59 32.22 31.68
C HIS A 2 6.53 30.71 31.38
N ILE A 3 5.80 30.42 30.31
CA ILE A 3 5.85 29.20 29.48
C ILE A 3 7.15 29.32 28.63
N ARG A 4 8.32 29.13 29.23
CA ARG A 4 9.61 29.19 28.49
C ARG A 4 10.71 28.22 28.96
N ASP A 5 10.41 27.32 29.92
CA ASP A 5 11.47 26.44 30.49
C ASP A 5 11.24 24.93 30.34
N LEU A 6 10.46 24.50 29.34
CA LEU A 6 10.26 23.05 29.03
C LEU A 6 10.85 22.60 27.68
N ALA A 7 11.71 23.42 27.07
CA ALA A 7 12.30 23.13 25.76
C ALA A 7 13.81 22.88 25.80
N GLN A 8 14.33 22.25 26.84
CA GLN A 8 15.76 21.85 26.88
C GLN A 8 15.97 20.59 27.69
N LYS A 9 15.50 19.46 27.18
CA LYS A 9 16.03 18.10 27.44
C LYS A 9 15.57 17.14 26.35
N GLU A 10 15.89 17.42 25.10
CA GLU A 10 16.00 16.38 24.09
C GLU A 10 17.43 15.82 24.19
N VAL A 11 17.47 14.63 24.74
CA VAL A 11 18.67 13.81 24.80
C VAL A 11 19.02 13.35 23.40
N GLU A 12 20.22 13.68 22.97
CA GLU A 12 20.90 13.17 21.77
C GLU A 12 20.72 11.64 21.66
N ARG A 13 19.87 11.18 20.74
CA ARG A 13 19.85 9.80 20.26
C ARG A 13 20.69 9.77 18.98
N THR A 14 21.93 9.40 19.12
CA THR A 14 22.79 9.00 18.00
C THR A 14 22.17 7.83 17.26
N PRO A 15 22.05 7.88 15.92
CA PRO A 15 21.59 6.73 15.14
C PRO A 15 22.74 5.70 15.11
N HIS A 16 22.52 4.55 15.71
CA HIS A 16 23.41 3.41 15.54
C HIS A 16 23.35 2.91 14.09
N ALA A 17 24.53 2.89 13.45
CA ALA A 17 24.75 2.34 12.13
C ALA A 17 24.41 0.83 12.06
N GLY A 18 23.69 0.48 11.02
CA GLY A 18 23.58 -0.80 10.34
C GLY A 18 24.13 -2.07 10.99
N GLN A 19 23.36 -2.70 11.89
CA GLN A 19 23.46 -4.13 12.12
C GLN A 19 22.25 -4.80 11.47
N ARG A 20 22.47 -5.89 10.72
CA ARG A 20 21.41 -6.76 10.21
C ARG A 20 20.49 -7.12 11.38
N GLN A 21 19.29 -6.57 11.43
CA GLN A 21 18.28 -7.04 12.36
C GLN A 21 17.84 -8.42 11.86
N SER A 22 18.32 -9.47 12.53
CA SER A 22 17.77 -10.82 12.35
C SER A 22 16.28 -10.74 12.69
N SER A 23 15.42 -11.32 11.85
CA SER A 23 13.99 -11.40 12.11
C SER A 23 13.78 -12.06 13.49
N MET A 24 13.08 -11.36 14.39
CA MET A 24 12.79 -11.86 15.74
C MET A 24 12.05 -13.19 15.64
N LYS A 25 12.66 -14.27 16.16
CA LYS A 25 11.97 -15.56 16.27
C LYS A 25 11.00 -15.53 17.44
N GLY A 26 9.76 -15.89 17.20
CA GLY A 26 8.77 -15.89 18.28
C GLY A 26 7.39 -16.39 17.84
N VAL A 27 6.46 -16.35 18.80
CA VAL A 27 5.04 -16.61 18.60
C VAL A 27 4.22 -15.66 19.47
N PHE A 28 3.10 -15.16 18.93
CA PHE A 28 2.16 -14.34 19.70
C PHE A 28 1.02 -15.21 20.19
N VAL A 29 0.81 -15.26 21.50
CA VAL A 29 -0.30 -15.97 22.15
C VAL A 29 -1.44 -14.98 22.39
N THR A 30 -2.54 -15.16 21.69
CA THR A 30 -3.79 -14.41 21.88
C THR A 30 -4.93 -15.36 22.22
N ALA A 31 -6.12 -14.83 22.48
CA ALA A 31 -7.25 -15.66 22.81
C ALA A 31 -8.57 -15.10 22.30
N THR A 32 -9.61 -15.94 22.38
CA THR A 32 -10.99 -15.53 22.09
C THR A 32 -11.59 -14.62 23.15
N ASP A 33 -11.03 -14.62 24.37
CA ASP A 33 -11.56 -13.85 25.50
C ASP A 33 -10.52 -13.71 26.64
N THR A 34 -10.90 -13.06 27.75
CA THR A 34 -10.15 -13.01 29.00
C THR A 34 -10.36 -14.33 29.78
N GLU A 35 -9.38 -14.75 30.60
CA GLU A 35 -9.44 -15.92 31.46
C GLU A 35 -9.69 -17.28 30.77
N VAL A 36 -9.34 -17.38 29.49
CA VAL A 36 -9.48 -18.65 28.73
C VAL A 36 -8.19 -19.46 28.65
N GLY A 37 -7.13 -19.11 29.41
CA GLY A 37 -5.92 -19.91 29.56
C GLY A 37 -4.71 -19.48 28.76
N LYS A 38 -4.60 -18.19 28.36
CA LYS A 38 -3.40 -17.65 27.67
C LYS A 38 -2.13 -17.92 28.45
N THR A 39 -2.12 -17.61 29.74
CA THR A 39 -0.94 -17.74 30.61
C THR A 39 -0.53 -19.20 30.78
N ILE A 40 -1.49 -20.14 30.89
CA ILE A 40 -1.22 -21.58 30.91
C ILE A 40 -0.58 -22.01 29.57
N THR A 41 -1.10 -21.52 28.45
CA THR A 41 -0.54 -21.78 27.12
C THR A 41 0.88 -21.25 27.01
N SER A 42 1.15 -20.04 27.50
CA SER A 42 2.49 -19.42 27.48
C SER A 42 3.47 -20.19 28.38
N CYS A 43 3.02 -20.66 29.56
CA CYS A 43 3.78 -21.55 30.45
C CYS A 43 4.15 -22.85 29.74
N ALA A 44 3.17 -23.53 29.15
CA ALA A 44 3.37 -24.80 28.47
C ALA A 44 4.35 -24.68 27.29
N LEU A 45 4.24 -23.61 26.50
CA LEU A 45 5.19 -23.30 25.43
C LEU A 45 6.58 -23.04 25.99
N ALA A 46 6.73 -22.23 27.03
CA ALA A 46 8.02 -21.93 27.67
C ALA A 46 8.71 -23.18 28.23
N LEU A 47 7.93 -24.16 28.70
CA LEU A 47 8.46 -25.44 29.21
C LEU A 47 8.84 -26.42 28.06
N THR A 48 8.12 -26.34 26.94
CA THR A 48 8.25 -27.30 25.82
C THR A 48 9.24 -26.84 24.76
N LEU A 49 9.41 -25.52 24.60
CA LEU A 49 10.34 -24.88 23.68
C LEU A 49 11.60 -24.46 24.44
N ALA A 50 12.71 -25.11 24.15
CA ALA A 50 13.98 -24.81 24.82
C ALA A 50 14.41 -23.36 24.56
N ASN A 51 15.02 -22.74 25.57
CA ASN A 51 15.64 -21.41 25.53
C ASN A 51 14.67 -20.26 25.12
N THR A 52 13.36 -20.39 25.40
CA THR A 52 12.40 -19.32 25.15
C THR A 52 12.19 -18.44 26.39
N ARG A 53 11.65 -17.24 26.14
CA ARG A 53 11.18 -16.36 27.21
C ARG A 53 9.82 -15.77 26.86
N VAL A 54 8.99 -15.56 27.89
CA VAL A 54 7.66 -14.95 27.77
C VAL A 54 7.79 -13.46 28.03
N ILE A 55 7.29 -12.66 27.10
CA ILE A 55 7.15 -11.20 27.24
C ILE A 55 5.67 -10.85 27.30
N LYS A 56 5.25 -10.24 28.43
CA LYS A 56 3.92 -9.67 28.60
C LYS A 56 4.00 -8.17 28.33
N PRO A 57 3.53 -7.66 27.18
CA PRO A 57 3.65 -6.22 26.88
C PRO A 57 2.95 -5.34 27.90
N ILE A 58 1.74 -5.72 28.29
CA ILE A 58 0.94 -5.02 29.29
C ILE A 58 0.31 -6.04 30.26
N GLN A 59 0.57 -5.88 31.55
CA GLN A 59 -0.06 -6.63 32.62
C GLN A 59 -0.93 -5.71 33.47
N THR A 60 -2.22 -6.02 33.56
CA THR A 60 -3.16 -5.38 34.45
C THR A 60 -3.52 -6.34 35.62
N GLY A 61 -4.04 -5.84 36.73
CA GLY A 61 -4.36 -6.64 37.88
C GLY A 61 -3.14 -7.09 38.71
N CYS A 62 -2.06 -6.32 38.67
CA CYS A 62 -0.90 -6.53 39.53
C CYS A 62 -1.27 -6.27 41.00
N LEU A 63 -0.60 -6.97 41.93
CA LEU A 63 -0.86 -6.86 43.38
C LEU A 63 0.32 -6.16 44.07
N ALA A 64 0.02 -5.33 45.06
CA ALA A 64 1.04 -4.77 45.95
C ALA A 64 1.41 -5.81 47.03
N ARG A 65 2.70 -6.08 47.23
CA ARG A 65 3.26 -6.92 48.28
C ARG A 65 4.38 -6.18 49.00
N GLU A 66 4.78 -6.66 50.17
CA GLU A 66 5.88 -6.06 50.96
C GLU A 66 7.20 -6.01 50.15
N GLU A 67 7.42 -7.01 49.30
CA GLU A 67 8.62 -7.15 48.47
C GLU A 67 8.53 -6.38 47.12
N GLY A 68 7.45 -5.68 46.84
CA GLY A 68 7.22 -4.92 45.61
C GLY A 68 5.95 -5.33 44.86
N MET A 69 5.93 -5.08 43.54
CA MET A 69 4.78 -5.41 42.71
C MET A 69 4.80 -6.91 42.33
N TYR A 70 3.74 -7.63 42.67
CA TYR A 70 3.51 -8.99 42.22
C TYR A 70 2.77 -8.97 40.87
N VAL A 71 3.34 -9.64 39.85
CA VAL A 71 2.84 -9.71 38.48
C VAL A 71 2.35 -11.13 38.19
N PRO A 72 1.04 -11.41 38.28
CA PRO A 72 0.52 -12.78 38.35
C PRO A 72 0.97 -13.70 37.21
N ASP A 73 0.84 -13.26 35.95
CA ASP A 73 1.15 -14.08 34.77
C ASP A 73 2.66 -14.40 34.70
N VAL A 74 3.50 -13.41 35.01
CA VAL A 74 4.97 -13.56 35.02
C VAL A 74 5.40 -14.53 36.12
N GLU A 75 4.84 -14.40 37.33
CA GLU A 75 5.18 -15.26 38.46
C GLU A 75 4.71 -16.70 38.25
N MET A 76 3.58 -16.89 37.55
CA MET A 76 3.13 -18.23 37.16
C MET A 76 4.15 -18.91 36.22
N VAL A 77 4.64 -18.23 35.18
CA VAL A 77 5.67 -18.79 34.30
C VAL A 77 6.94 -19.12 35.05
N LYS A 78 7.41 -18.22 35.94
CA LYS A 78 8.61 -18.41 36.75
C LYS A 78 8.49 -19.56 37.73
N SER A 79 7.33 -19.72 38.39
CA SER A 79 7.10 -20.79 39.35
C SER A 79 7.21 -22.20 38.74
N LEU A 80 6.91 -22.32 37.45
CA LEU A 80 7.06 -23.55 36.68
C LEU A 80 8.47 -23.74 36.06
N GLY A 81 9.37 -22.79 36.30
CA GLY A 81 10.77 -22.82 35.81
C GLY A 81 10.96 -22.18 34.43
N GLY A 82 9.97 -21.47 33.93
CA GLY A 82 10.09 -20.66 32.72
C GLY A 82 10.72 -19.28 32.98
N ARG A 83 11.09 -18.58 31.90
CA ARG A 83 11.60 -17.20 31.94
C ARG A 83 10.52 -16.25 31.46
N ALA A 84 10.20 -15.22 32.25
CA ALA A 84 9.16 -14.27 31.92
C ALA A 84 9.45 -12.85 32.43
N GLU A 85 8.97 -11.86 31.73
CA GLU A 85 8.96 -10.45 32.14
C GLU A 85 7.72 -9.73 31.60
N ALA A 86 7.31 -8.65 32.31
CA ALA A 86 6.27 -7.74 31.81
C ALA A 86 6.88 -6.35 31.62
N LEU A 87 6.50 -5.67 30.51
CA LEU A 87 7.05 -4.35 30.17
C LEU A 87 6.30 -3.24 30.91
N HIS A 88 4.97 -3.29 30.92
CA HIS A 88 4.13 -2.30 31.60
C HIS A 88 3.16 -2.99 32.55
N CYS A 89 3.23 -2.64 33.84
CA CYS A 89 2.46 -3.24 34.90
C CYS A 89 1.53 -2.22 35.58
N PHE A 90 0.26 -2.61 35.78
CA PHE A 90 -0.77 -1.78 36.39
C PHE A 90 -1.57 -2.53 37.44
N TYR A 91 -1.89 -1.85 38.55
CA TYR A 91 -2.67 -2.45 39.65
C TYR A 91 -4.15 -2.71 39.28
N PRO A 92 -4.87 -1.79 38.63
CA PRO A 92 -6.29 -2.05 38.35
C PRO A 92 -6.47 -3.24 37.39
N PRO A 93 -7.37 -4.21 37.74
CA PRO A 93 -7.74 -5.32 36.86
C PRO A 93 -8.76 -4.81 35.81
N CYS A 94 -8.27 -4.14 34.79
CA CYS A 94 -9.09 -3.56 33.72
C CYS A 94 -8.39 -3.71 32.35
N SER A 95 -9.06 -3.27 31.29
CA SER A 95 -8.48 -3.28 29.95
C SER A 95 -7.25 -2.36 29.85
N PRO A 96 -6.28 -2.67 28.98
CA PRO A 96 -5.05 -1.90 28.80
C PRO A 96 -5.27 -0.40 28.62
N HIS A 97 -6.18 0.02 27.73
CA HIS A 97 -6.46 1.44 27.48
C HIS A 97 -6.91 2.20 28.74
N LEU A 98 -7.75 1.57 29.57
CA LEU A 98 -8.20 2.19 30.81
C LEU A 98 -7.07 2.24 31.85
N ALA A 99 -6.26 1.19 31.95
CA ALA A 99 -5.10 1.17 32.85
C ALA A 99 -4.08 2.26 32.49
N LEU A 100 -3.82 2.44 31.21
CA LEU A 100 -2.94 3.51 30.67
C LEU A 100 -3.52 4.89 30.97
N ALA A 101 -4.82 5.10 30.72
CA ALA A 101 -5.49 6.36 30.99
C ALA A 101 -5.44 6.73 32.50
N LEU A 102 -5.72 5.78 33.38
CA LEU A 102 -5.62 5.97 34.84
C LEU A 102 -4.19 6.29 35.30
N ALA A 103 -3.19 5.73 34.63
CA ALA A 103 -1.78 5.98 34.90
C ALA A 103 -1.24 7.24 34.17
N GLN A 104 -2.07 7.94 33.41
CA GLN A 104 -1.68 9.10 32.57
C GLN A 104 -0.50 8.79 31.62
N LYS A 105 -0.49 7.56 31.08
CA LYS A 105 0.50 7.08 30.13
C LYS A 105 -0.12 6.96 28.74
N HIS A 106 0.67 7.26 27.71
CA HIS A 106 0.32 7.02 26.32
C HIS A 106 1.32 6.03 25.75
N LEU A 107 0.82 4.94 25.14
CA LEU A 107 1.61 3.94 24.42
C LEU A 107 0.90 3.63 23.12
N SER A 108 1.66 3.62 22.03
CA SER A 108 1.21 3.09 20.75
C SER A 108 1.62 1.63 20.57
N CYS A 109 0.98 0.93 19.62
CA CYS A 109 1.43 -0.41 19.24
C CYS A 109 2.86 -0.41 18.68
N ALA A 110 3.27 0.66 18.03
CA ALA A 110 4.63 0.84 17.52
C ALA A 110 5.65 0.94 18.65
N ASP A 111 5.35 1.70 19.73
CA ASP A 111 6.21 1.79 20.92
C ASP A 111 6.38 0.43 21.57
N LEU A 112 5.28 -0.26 21.84
CA LEU A 112 5.29 -1.61 22.43
C LEU A 112 6.07 -2.61 21.57
N ALA A 113 5.87 -2.59 20.26
CA ALA A 113 6.59 -3.47 19.35
C ALA A 113 8.10 -3.16 19.33
N SER A 114 8.47 -1.88 19.41
CA SER A 114 9.87 -1.45 19.52
C SER A 114 10.52 -1.96 20.81
N GLU A 115 9.84 -1.85 21.95
CA GLU A 115 10.32 -2.35 23.25
C GLU A 115 10.46 -3.87 23.24
N ILE A 116 9.48 -4.61 22.67
CA ILE A 116 9.54 -6.07 22.55
C ILE A 116 10.73 -6.50 21.68
N ARG A 117 10.94 -5.81 20.53
CA ARG A 117 12.09 -6.08 19.65
C ARG A 117 13.42 -5.78 20.34
N ALA A 118 13.50 -4.67 21.08
CA ALA A 118 14.70 -4.34 21.84
C ALA A 118 15.02 -5.44 22.88
N LYS A 119 14.00 -5.92 23.58
CA LYS A 119 14.13 -7.04 24.51
C LYS A 119 14.55 -8.34 23.81
N ALA A 120 14.01 -8.63 22.63
CA ALA A 120 14.42 -9.79 21.86
C ALA A 120 15.89 -9.70 21.41
N GLN A 121 16.40 -8.51 21.14
CA GLN A 121 17.78 -8.26 20.73
C GLN A 121 18.80 -8.43 21.88
N GLU A 122 18.37 -8.32 23.14
CA GLU A 122 19.27 -8.61 24.30
C GLU A 122 19.76 -10.06 24.27
N GLU A 123 18.94 -10.98 23.72
CA GLU A 123 19.27 -12.41 23.59
C GLU A 123 18.76 -12.92 22.22
N PRO A 124 19.49 -12.68 21.12
CA PRO A 124 19.04 -12.99 19.77
C PRO A 124 18.75 -14.48 19.49
N ASP A 125 19.41 -15.37 20.22
CA ASP A 125 19.24 -16.83 20.11
C ASP A 125 18.09 -17.38 20.96
N SER A 126 17.41 -16.52 21.72
CA SER A 126 16.30 -16.86 22.60
C SER A 126 14.97 -16.43 21.95
N PRO A 127 14.20 -17.36 21.35
CA PRO A 127 12.90 -17.00 20.78
C PRO A 127 11.94 -16.45 21.83
N VAL A 128 11.06 -15.52 21.42
CA VAL A 128 10.11 -14.89 22.33
C VAL A 128 8.70 -15.44 22.19
N ILE A 129 8.02 -15.61 23.30
CA ILE A 129 6.57 -15.87 23.38
C ILE A 129 5.94 -14.57 23.86
N VAL A 130 5.23 -13.85 22.99
CA VAL A 130 4.55 -12.62 23.36
C VAL A 130 3.13 -12.96 23.79
N GLU A 131 2.77 -12.67 25.04
CA GLU A 131 1.43 -12.92 25.55
C GLU A 131 0.57 -11.66 25.54
N GLY A 132 -0.49 -11.66 24.72
CA GLY A 132 -1.46 -10.57 24.63
C GLY A 132 -2.36 -10.44 25.88
N ALA A 133 -3.05 -9.32 26.01
CA ALA A 133 -4.06 -9.08 27.03
C ALA A 133 -5.48 -9.25 26.44
N GLY A 134 -6.29 -10.11 27.04
CA GLY A 134 -7.68 -10.36 26.60
C GLY A 134 -7.78 -10.99 25.22
N GLY A 135 -8.79 -10.59 24.44
CA GLY A 135 -9.01 -11.04 23.06
C GLY A 135 -8.36 -10.11 22.03
N ILE A 136 -8.54 -10.45 20.74
CA ILE A 136 -7.86 -9.79 19.62
C ILE A 136 -8.19 -8.31 19.46
N TYR A 137 -9.41 -7.87 19.78
CA TYR A 137 -9.85 -6.48 19.69
C TYR A 137 -9.83 -5.73 21.03
N VAL A 138 -9.10 -6.23 22.03
CA VAL A 138 -8.94 -5.49 23.28
C VAL A 138 -8.16 -4.20 23.01
N PRO A 139 -8.72 -3.02 23.37
CA PRO A 139 -8.08 -1.75 23.08
C PRO A 139 -6.82 -1.52 23.92
N ILE A 140 -5.76 -1.06 23.27
CA ILE A 140 -4.52 -0.57 23.90
C ILE A 140 -4.64 0.93 24.14
N ASN A 141 -5.17 1.65 23.17
CA ASN A 141 -5.48 3.08 23.24
C ASN A 141 -6.77 3.39 22.45
N GLU A 142 -7.10 4.66 22.25
CA GLU A 142 -8.33 5.08 21.55
C GLU A 142 -8.40 4.61 20.09
N ASN A 143 -7.26 4.35 19.45
CA ASN A 143 -7.15 4.06 18.01
C ASN A 143 -6.63 2.67 17.69
N GLU A 144 -6.03 1.96 18.67
CA GLU A 144 -5.30 0.71 18.44
C GLU A 144 -5.71 -0.37 19.43
N THR A 145 -5.71 -1.62 18.95
CA THR A 145 -6.09 -2.82 19.72
C THR A 145 -4.93 -3.83 19.74
N MET A 146 -5.12 -4.97 20.40
CA MET A 146 -4.17 -6.08 20.37
C MET A 146 -3.91 -6.59 18.95
N LEU A 147 -4.88 -6.43 18.04
CA LEU A 147 -4.70 -6.81 16.64
C LEU A 147 -3.64 -5.93 15.95
N GLU A 148 -3.64 -4.62 16.19
CA GLU A 148 -2.61 -3.72 15.66
C GLU A 148 -1.23 -4.07 16.22
N LEU A 149 -1.11 -4.46 17.49
CA LEU A 149 0.17 -4.93 18.04
C LEU A 149 0.65 -6.23 17.39
N MET A 150 -0.27 -7.18 17.12
CA MET A 150 0.07 -8.41 16.38
C MET A 150 0.57 -8.09 14.95
N LEU A 151 -0.05 -7.13 14.27
CA LEU A 151 0.37 -6.66 12.95
C LEU A 151 1.73 -5.97 13.00
N GLU A 152 1.98 -5.14 14.03
CA GLU A 152 3.29 -4.51 14.22
C GLU A 152 4.41 -5.53 14.43
N LEU A 153 4.18 -6.54 15.24
CA LEU A 153 5.18 -7.56 15.54
C LEU A 153 5.36 -8.57 14.41
N ASP A 154 4.30 -8.82 13.65
CA ASP A 154 4.24 -9.80 12.54
C ASP A 154 4.77 -11.20 12.94
N LEU A 155 4.45 -11.62 14.17
CA LEU A 155 4.75 -12.95 14.65
C LEU A 155 3.60 -13.91 14.31
N PRO A 156 3.91 -15.20 14.06
CA PRO A 156 2.87 -16.23 13.99
C PRO A 156 1.98 -16.21 15.24
N VAL A 157 0.66 -16.31 15.05
CA VAL A 157 -0.33 -16.19 16.13
C VAL A 157 -0.86 -17.55 16.54
N LEU A 158 -0.82 -17.86 17.83
CA LEU A 158 -1.49 -19.01 18.44
C LEU A 158 -2.76 -18.54 19.14
N LEU A 159 -3.91 -19.10 18.75
CA LEU A 159 -5.22 -18.72 19.28
C LEU A 159 -5.67 -19.66 20.38
N VAL A 160 -5.85 -19.15 21.59
CA VAL A 160 -6.41 -19.89 22.72
C VAL A 160 -7.93 -19.73 22.77
N VAL A 161 -8.63 -20.83 22.83
CA VAL A 161 -10.10 -20.90 22.85
C VAL A 161 -10.54 -21.52 24.17
N GLY A 162 -11.37 -20.80 24.93
CA GLY A 162 -11.97 -21.38 26.14
C GLY A 162 -13.07 -22.38 25.76
N ASN A 163 -12.97 -23.63 26.27
CA ASN A 163 -13.97 -24.66 25.99
C ASN A 163 -15.24 -24.43 26.82
N ARG A 164 -16.16 -23.69 26.29
CA ARG A 164 -17.46 -23.33 26.91
C ARG A 164 -18.50 -23.04 25.82
N LEU A 165 -19.74 -22.93 26.20
CA LEU A 165 -20.83 -22.53 25.30
C LEU A 165 -20.50 -21.20 24.64
N GLY A 166 -20.63 -21.15 23.30
CA GLY A 166 -20.32 -19.98 22.46
C GLY A 166 -18.89 -19.95 21.91
N CYS A 167 -18.00 -20.84 22.32
CA CYS A 167 -16.59 -20.86 21.86
C CYS A 167 -16.45 -21.05 20.36
N LEU A 168 -17.34 -21.79 19.70
CA LEU A 168 -17.32 -22.02 18.25
C LEU A 168 -17.48 -20.72 17.47
N ASN A 169 -18.43 -19.87 17.91
CA ASN A 169 -18.65 -18.56 17.31
C ASN A 169 -17.45 -17.63 17.56
N GLN A 170 -16.95 -17.59 18.79
CA GLN A 170 -15.80 -16.75 19.15
C GLN A 170 -14.55 -17.16 18.39
N ALA A 171 -14.27 -18.46 18.29
CA ALA A 171 -13.13 -18.99 17.54
C ALA A 171 -13.21 -18.61 16.05
N ARG A 172 -14.37 -18.81 15.42
CA ARG A 172 -14.58 -18.46 14.02
C ARG A 172 -14.37 -16.98 13.75
N LEU A 173 -14.99 -16.10 14.54
CA LEU A 173 -14.82 -14.64 14.41
C LEU A 173 -13.37 -14.23 14.59
N SER A 174 -12.65 -14.83 15.55
CA SER A 174 -11.23 -14.54 15.79
C SER A 174 -10.35 -15.01 14.65
N ILE A 175 -10.56 -16.21 14.11
CA ILE A 175 -9.80 -16.72 12.97
C ILE A 175 -10.03 -15.85 11.74
N GLU A 176 -11.30 -15.56 11.42
CA GLU A 176 -11.64 -14.72 10.26
C GLU A 176 -11.01 -13.33 10.37
N ALA A 177 -11.03 -12.71 11.55
CA ALA A 177 -10.42 -11.41 11.77
C ALA A 177 -8.89 -11.43 11.58
N LEU A 178 -8.20 -12.43 12.13
CA LEU A 178 -6.75 -12.59 11.98
C LEU A 178 -6.35 -12.84 10.52
N GLN A 179 -7.06 -13.74 9.83
CA GLN A 179 -6.77 -14.10 8.44
C GLN A 179 -7.07 -12.94 7.46
N LEU A 180 -8.17 -12.19 7.67
CA LEU A 180 -8.50 -11.00 6.87
C LEU A 180 -7.43 -9.90 6.97
N ARG A 181 -6.68 -9.87 8.06
CA ARG A 181 -5.56 -8.93 8.27
C ARG A 181 -4.20 -9.53 7.85
N GLY A 182 -4.19 -10.72 7.23
CA GLY A 182 -2.99 -11.37 6.71
C GLY A 182 -2.09 -12.02 7.77
N LEU A 183 -2.54 -12.14 9.02
CA LEU A 183 -1.75 -12.77 10.08
C LEU A 183 -1.72 -14.30 9.93
N LYS A 184 -0.54 -14.89 10.12
CA LYS A 184 -0.33 -16.34 10.08
C LYS A 184 -0.80 -16.97 11.40
N VAL A 185 -1.95 -17.64 11.37
CA VAL A 185 -2.46 -18.36 12.54
C VAL A 185 -1.85 -19.76 12.58
N VAL A 186 -1.04 -20.06 13.60
CA VAL A 186 -0.33 -21.35 13.79
C VAL A 186 -1.31 -22.49 13.98
N GLY A 187 -2.33 -22.24 14.80
CA GLY A 187 -3.36 -23.18 15.18
C GLY A 187 -4.17 -22.69 16.37
N MET A 188 -5.06 -23.53 16.83
CA MET A 188 -5.87 -23.31 18.04
C MET A 188 -5.41 -24.21 19.18
N VAL A 189 -5.53 -23.70 20.39
CA VAL A 189 -5.46 -24.46 21.66
C VAL A 189 -6.80 -24.34 22.33
N LEU A 190 -7.48 -25.45 22.54
CA LEU A 190 -8.72 -25.50 23.32
C LEU A 190 -8.35 -25.71 24.78
N ASN A 191 -8.90 -24.92 25.67
CA ASN A 191 -8.58 -24.99 27.10
C ASN A 191 -9.85 -25.02 27.95
N ARG A 192 -9.92 -25.94 28.93
CA ARG A 192 -10.98 -26.01 29.92
C ARG A 192 -10.56 -25.19 31.15
N ALA A 193 -11.12 -23.99 31.30
CA ALA A 193 -10.76 -23.06 32.36
C ALA A 193 -11.47 -23.32 33.69
N GLN A 194 -12.51 -24.15 33.74
CA GLN A 194 -13.31 -24.48 34.91
C GLN A 194 -13.48 -25.99 35.03
N SER A 195 -13.58 -26.49 36.27
CA SER A 195 -13.99 -27.88 36.55
C SER A 195 -15.44 -28.08 36.08
N ALA A 196 -15.73 -29.25 35.57
CA ALA A 196 -17.11 -29.68 35.36
C ALA A 196 -17.89 -29.78 36.71
N ASP A 197 -17.18 -29.77 37.84
CA ASP A 197 -17.76 -29.88 39.17
C ASP A 197 -18.41 -28.59 39.73
N VAL A 198 -18.35 -27.46 39.02
CA VAL A 198 -18.96 -26.20 39.46
C VAL A 198 -20.39 -26.05 38.89
N CYS A 199 -21.20 -27.09 39.01
CA CYS A 199 -22.64 -26.93 38.95
C CYS A 199 -23.14 -26.50 40.35
N ASP A 200 -24.02 -25.51 40.37
CA ASP A 200 -24.72 -25.03 41.57
C ASP A 200 -25.22 -26.23 42.38
N PRO A 201 -24.85 -26.38 43.67
CA PRO A 201 -25.27 -27.53 44.47
C PRO A 201 -26.79 -27.70 44.67
N GLY A 202 -27.61 -26.84 44.04
CA GLY A 202 -29.07 -26.88 44.00
C GLY A 202 -29.69 -27.63 42.82
N CYS A 203 -28.94 -28.05 41.81
CA CYS A 203 -29.45 -28.80 40.67
C CYS A 203 -29.15 -30.30 40.80
N GLY A 204 -29.96 -30.98 41.58
CA GLY A 204 -29.81 -32.42 41.83
C GLY A 204 -30.30 -33.27 40.65
N SER A 205 -29.46 -33.53 39.69
CA SER A 205 -29.59 -34.67 38.75
C SER A 205 -28.28 -35.00 38.06
N ASP A 206 -27.88 -36.28 38.10
CA ASP A 206 -26.77 -36.89 37.35
C ASP A 206 -26.84 -36.59 35.82
N ALA A 207 -28.01 -36.23 35.30
CA ALA A 207 -28.27 -35.92 33.93
C ALA A 207 -27.57 -34.62 33.43
N GLY A 208 -27.25 -33.67 34.33
CA GLY A 208 -26.56 -32.43 33.97
C GLY A 208 -25.07 -32.61 33.65
N TYR A 209 -24.45 -33.59 34.23
CA TYR A 209 -23.03 -33.91 34.07
C TYR A 209 -22.71 -34.54 32.74
N GLU A 210 -23.53 -35.52 32.29
CA GLU A 210 -23.33 -36.19 31.00
C GLU A 210 -23.55 -35.21 29.84
N ASP A 211 -24.45 -34.24 29.98
CA ASP A 211 -24.73 -33.24 28.96
C ASP A 211 -23.60 -32.20 28.84
N GLU A 212 -22.98 -31.80 29.93
CA GLU A 212 -21.85 -30.83 29.92
C GLU A 212 -20.59 -31.44 29.29
N GLU A 213 -20.22 -32.63 29.68
CA GLU A 213 -19.08 -33.35 29.09
C GLU A 213 -19.32 -33.61 27.59
N ARG A 214 -20.55 -33.92 27.21
CA ARG A 214 -20.95 -34.08 25.81
C ARG A 214 -20.79 -32.78 25.01
N ILE A 215 -21.17 -31.61 25.57
CA ILE A 215 -20.98 -30.30 25.00
C ILE A 215 -19.49 -29.98 24.79
N LEU A 216 -18.68 -30.20 25.82
CA LEU A 216 -17.23 -29.93 25.77
C LEU A 216 -16.53 -30.80 24.72
N ASN A 217 -16.91 -32.06 24.57
CA ASN A 217 -16.38 -32.98 23.57
C ASN A 217 -16.88 -32.65 22.15
N ASP A 218 -18.12 -32.16 21.99
CA ASP A 218 -18.65 -31.70 20.73
C ASP A 218 -17.95 -30.42 20.26
N ASN A 219 -17.66 -29.51 21.16
CA ASN A 219 -16.88 -28.30 20.85
C ASN A 219 -15.52 -28.65 20.25
N ALA A 220 -14.78 -29.61 20.82
CA ALA A 220 -13.49 -30.05 20.31
C ALA A 220 -13.60 -30.58 18.84
N ARG A 221 -14.57 -31.48 18.59
CA ARG A 221 -14.82 -32.03 17.25
C ARG A 221 -15.22 -30.93 16.24
N SER A 222 -16.06 -30.00 16.68
CA SER A 222 -16.54 -28.90 15.87
C SER A 222 -15.41 -27.92 15.53
N LEU A 223 -14.49 -27.64 16.47
CA LEU A 223 -13.29 -26.82 16.25
C LEU A 223 -12.29 -27.51 15.33
N GLU A 224 -12.11 -28.84 15.42
CA GLU A 224 -11.31 -29.58 14.44
C GLU A 224 -11.89 -29.43 13.01
N SER A 225 -13.22 -29.55 12.87
CA SER A 225 -13.89 -29.36 11.58
C SER A 225 -13.74 -27.92 11.07
N LEU A 226 -13.90 -26.93 11.95
CA LEU A 226 -13.66 -25.52 11.63
C LEU A 226 -12.21 -25.31 11.20
N GLY A 227 -11.26 -25.85 11.94
CA GLY A 227 -9.84 -25.75 11.66
C GLY A 227 -9.46 -26.29 10.28
N LYS A 228 -10.02 -27.44 9.89
CA LYS A 228 -9.85 -28.00 8.53
C LYS A 228 -10.37 -27.06 7.44
N LYS A 229 -11.52 -26.41 7.65
CA LYS A 229 -12.11 -25.46 6.70
C LYS A 229 -11.33 -24.16 6.56
N CYS A 230 -10.76 -23.67 7.68
CA CYS A 230 -10.04 -22.39 7.71
C CYS A 230 -8.51 -22.54 7.55
N GLY A 231 -7.98 -23.75 7.47
CA GLY A 231 -6.53 -24.01 7.45
C GLY A 231 -5.83 -23.74 8.80
N VAL A 232 -6.57 -23.70 9.92
CA VAL A 232 -6.09 -23.41 11.27
C VAL A 232 -6.34 -24.61 12.18
N PRO A 233 -5.37 -25.56 12.32
CA PRO A 233 -5.60 -26.80 13.03
C PRO A 233 -5.84 -26.59 14.52
N LEU A 234 -6.67 -27.45 15.14
CA LEU A 234 -6.69 -27.65 16.58
C LEU A 234 -5.45 -28.48 16.96
N LEU A 235 -4.55 -27.89 17.74
CA LEU A 235 -3.24 -28.48 18.06
C LEU A 235 -3.19 -29.15 19.44
N ALA A 236 -4.00 -28.64 20.37
CA ALA A 236 -4.12 -29.21 21.73
C ALA A 236 -5.53 -28.99 22.30
N ASP A 237 -6.04 -29.95 23.07
CA ASP A 237 -7.20 -29.84 23.94
C ASP A 237 -6.69 -30.07 25.37
N ILE A 238 -6.74 -29.02 26.20
CA ILE A 238 -6.20 -29.03 27.57
C ILE A 238 -7.33 -29.28 28.54
N PRO A 239 -7.29 -30.34 29.34
CA PRO A 239 -8.27 -30.60 30.39
C PRO A 239 -8.16 -29.53 31.49
N TYR A 240 -9.12 -29.49 32.36
CA TYR A 240 -9.02 -28.69 33.58
C TYR A 240 -7.92 -29.24 34.49
N LEU A 241 -6.93 -28.41 34.85
CA LEU A 241 -5.71 -28.82 35.55
C LEU A 241 -5.81 -28.71 37.09
N GLY A 242 -6.95 -28.28 37.60
CA GLY A 242 -7.09 -28.06 39.04
C GLY A 242 -6.31 -26.86 39.59
N GLY A 243 -6.23 -26.73 40.90
CA GLY A 243 -5.59 -25.56 41.55
C GLY A 243 -4.06 -25.59 41.61
N ASP A 244 -3.41 -26.76 41.48
CA ASP A 244 -1.95 -26.90 41.52
C ASP A 244 -1.39 -27.25 40.13
N ILE A 245 -1.12 -26.22 39.37
CA ILE A 245 -0.56 -26.36 38.01
C ILE A 245 0.85 -26.96 38.03
N ALA A 246 1.60 -26.81 39.12
CA ALA A 246 2.94 -27.38 39.25
C ALA A 246 2.92 -28.92 39.26
N SER A 247 1.89 -29.51 39.80
CA SER A 247 1.71 -30.99 39.82
C SER A 247 1.36 -31.54 38.41
N CYS A 248 0.82 -30.72 37.53
CA CYS A 248 0.41 -31.09 36.16
C CYS A 248 1.47 -30.76 35.09
N LYS A 249 2.70 -30.43 35.48
CA LYS A 249 3.76 -29.97 34.57
C LYS A 249 4.05 -30.97 33.44
N ASP A 250 4.18 -32.25 33.77
CA ASP A 250 4.50 -33.29 32.77
C ASP A 250 3.33 -33.52 31.80
N GLU A 251 2.11 -33.41 32.27
CA GLU A 251 0.90 -33.46 31.44
C GLU A 251 0.81 -32.26 30.47
N LEU A 252 1.10 -31.05 30.96
CA LEU A 252 1.20 -29.85 30.14
C LEU A 252 2.25 -30.00 29.05
N VAL A 253 3.46 -30.41 29.38
CA VAL A 253 4.55 -30.60 28.43
C VAL A 253 4.17 -31.64 27.35
N SER A 254 3.58 -32.75 27.78
CA SER A 254 3.13 -33.81 26.86
C SER A 254 2.02 -33.31 25.92
N GLY A 255 0.99 -32.64 26.46
CA GLY A 255 -0.14 -32.12 25.71
C GLY A 255 0.24 -31.01 24.71
N PHE A 256 1.32 -30.26 25.01
CA PHE A 256 1.81 -29.20 24.14
C PHE A 256 2.88 -29.62 23.13
N ALA A 257 3.32 -30.86 23.12
CA ALA A 257 4.31 -31.35 22.17
C ALA A 257 3.93 -31.08 20.69
N PRO A 258 2.67 -31.27 20.24
CA PRO A 258 2.26 -30.94 18.87
C PRO A 258 2.32 -29.44 18.58
N VAL A 259 1.94 -28.58 19.53
CA VAL A 259 2.00 -27.13 19.41
C VAL A 259 3.46 -26.68 19.26
N ALA A 260 4.32 -27.13 20.16
CA ALA A 260 5.74 -26.82 20.15
C ALA A 260 6.44 -27.32 18.87
N GLN A 261 6.06 -28.51 18.37
CA GLN A 261 6.59 -29.01 17.11
C GLN A 261 6.18 -28.11 15.94
N ARG A 262 4.92 -27.73 15.89
CA ARG A 262 4.42 -26.81 14.84
C ARG A 262 5.14 -25.45 14.87
N VAL A 263 5.39 -24.91 16.06
CA VAL A 263 6.14 -23.65 16.23
C VAL A 263 7.61 -23.83 15.81
N ARG A 264 8.27 -24.93 16.20
CA ARG A 264 9.65 -25.26 15.75
C ARG A 264 9.74 -25.37 14.24
N ASP A 265 8.79 -26.04 13.60
CA ASP A 265 8.76 -26.22 12.16
C ASP A 265 8.67 -24.87 11.45
N LEU A 266 7.90 -23.92 11.99
CA LEU A 266 7.82 -22.57 11.48
C LEU A 266 9.14 -21.79 11.65
N TRP A 267 9.84 -21.98 12.77
CA TRP A 267 11.15 -21.34 13.00
C TRP A 267 12.30 -21.98 12.22
N ALA A 268 12.17 -23.28 11.91
CA ALA A 268 13.15 -24.05 11.14
C ALA A 268 12.90 -23.96 9.62
N ALA A 269 11.74 -23.46 9.19
CA ALA A 269 11.48 -23.24 7.78
C ALA A 269 12.65 -22.43 7.18
N PRO A 270 13.24 -22.87 6.06
CA PRO A 270 14.30 -22.12 5.40
C PRO A 270 13.79 -20.71 5.14
N ASN A 271 14.71 -19.75 5.18
CA ASN A 271 14.38 -18.39 4.74
C ASN A 271 14.02 -18.46 3.26
N GLU A 272 12.71 -18.58 2.98
CA GLU A 272 12.17 -18.70 1.62
C GLU A 272 12.62 -17.50 0.76
N THR A 273 12.89 -16.36 1.39
CA THR A 273 13.28 -15.11 0.74
C THR A 273 14.53 -15.26 -0.13
N ASP A 274 15.59 -15.93 0.34
CA ASP A 274 16.83 -16.09 -0.44
C ASP A 274 16.59 -16.99 -1.64
N ALA A 275 15.78 -18.05 -1.48
CA ALA A 275 15.38 -18.93 -2.56
C ALA A 275 14.45 -18.21 -3.56
N ASP A 276 13.50 -17.42 -3.07
CA ASP A 276 12.59 -16.62 -3.90
C ASP A 276 13.34 -15.55 -4.69
N LEU A 277 14.29 -14.84 -4.06
CA LEU A 277 15.12 -13.85 -4.75
C LEU A 277 16.06 -14.48 -5.78
N ALA A 278 16.53 -15.70 -5.54
CA ALA A 278 17.29 -16.45 -6.53
C ALA A 278 16.42 -16.86 -7.72
N PHE A 279 15.22 -17.36 -7.45
CA PHE A 279 14.23 -17.74 -8.47
C PHE A 279 13.79 -16.49 -9.27
N ASP A 280 13.51 -15.38 -8.60
CA ASP A 280 13.15 -14.10 -9.22
C ASP A 280 14.22 -13.67 -10.21
N ARG A 281 15.49 -13.65 -9.78
CA ARG A 281 16.63 -13.26 -10.63
C ARG A 281 16.77 -14.15 -11.87
N GLU A 282 16.43 -15.41 -11.75
CA GLU A 282 16.62 -16.41 -12.81
C GLU A 282 15.45 -16.41 -13.80
N HIS A 283 14.22 -16.12 -13.32
CA HIS A 283 13.00 -16.40 -14.07
C HIS A 283 12.08 -15.19 -14.31
N LEU A 284 12.19 -14.09 -13.53
CA LEU A 284 11.29 -12.96 -13.66
C LEU A 284 11.95 -11.77 -14.37
N TRP A 285 11.22 -11.18 -15.30
CA TRP A 285 11.60 -9.94 -15.96
C TRP A 285 11.06 -8.74 -15.18
N HIS A 286 11.94 -7.88 -14.74
CA HIS A 286 11.56 -6.59 -14.16
C HIS A 286 11.47 -5.51 -15.23
N PRO A 287 10.62 -4.46 -15.03
CA PRO A 287 10.49 -3.37 -16.00
C PRO A 287 11.84 -2.70 -16.30
N TYR A 288 12.18 -2.62 -17.59
CA TYR A 288 13.39 -1.96 -18.10
C TYR A 288 14.71 -2.50 -17.53
N THR A 289 14.78 -3.79 -17.25
CA THR A 289 16.01 -4.46 -16.78
C THR A 289 16.44 -5.59 -17.69
N SER A 290 17.70 -5.99 -17.59
CA SER A 290 18.26 -7.15 -18.31
C SER A 290 17.96 -8.44 -17.54
N ALA A 291 17.55 -9.50 -18.25
CA ALA A 291 17.41 -10.83 -17.66
C ALA A 291 18.77 -11.49 -17.33
N THR A 292 19.84 -11.08 -18.01
CA THR A 292 21.19 -11.63 -17.80
C THR A 292 22.07 -10.79 -16.88
N ASN A 293 21.70 -9.52 -16.69
CA ASN A 293 22.37 -8.58 -15.78
C ASN A 293 21.32 -7.69 -15.11
N PRO A 294 20.45 -8.26 -14.26
CA PRO A 294 19.38 -7.52 -13.62
C PRO A 294 19.92 -6.53 -12.59
N LEU A 295 19.20 -5.43 -12.40
CA LEU A 295 19.41 -4.55 -11.26
C LEU A 295 19.10 -5.29 -9.94
N PRO A 296 19.69 -4.88 -8.82
CA PRO A 296 19.36 -5.43 -7.51
C PRO A 296 17.86 -5.33 -7.23
N VAL A 297 17.27 -6.40 -6.74
CA VAL A 297 15.88 -6.46 -6.26
C VAL A 297 15.86 -6.71 -4.76
N TYR A 298 14.80 -6.26 -4.11
CA TYR A 298 14.63 -6.35 -2.66
C TYR A 298 13.29 -7.04 -2.37
N GLY A 299 13.31 -8.08 -1.55
CA GLY A 299 12.10 -8.80 -1.13
C GLY A 299 11.25 -7.91 -0.24
N VAL A 300 9.99 -7.68 -0.63
CA VAL A 300 9.03 -6.90 0.12
C VAL A 300 8.12 -7.84 0.90
N LYS A 301 8.16 -7.74 2.23
CA LYS A 301 7.33 -8.49 3.14
C LYS A 301 5.93 -7.90 3.28
N ALA A 302 5.84 -6.58 3.44
CA ALA A 302 4.59 -5.86 3.64
C ALA A 302 4.70 -4.39 3.26
N THR A 303 3.56 -3.73 3.15
CA THR A 303 3.49 -2.27 2.95
C THR A 303 2.42 -1.66 3.86
N ARG A 304 2.68 -0.45 4.40
CA ARG A 304 1.74 0.25 5.26
C ARG A 304 1.97 1.76 5.25
N LYS A 305 0.91 2.55 5.14
CA LYS A 305 0.98 4.02 5.05
C LYS A 305 1.98 4.44 3.94
N ASN A 306 3.06 5.11 4.29
CA ASN A 306 4.13 5.49 3.35
C ASN A 306 5.39 4.63 3.53
N ARG A 307 5.25 3.39 4.01
CA ARG A 307 6.35 2.48 4.32
C ARG A 307 6.30 1.21 3.47
N ILE A 308 7.49 0.75 3.10
CA ILE A 308 7.75 -0.55 2.50
C ILE A 308 8.60 -1.33 3.47
N LEU A 309 8.09 -2.44 4.01
CA LEU A 309 8.83 -3.34 4.89
C LEU A 309 9.48 -4.45 4.06
N LEU A 310 10.79 -4.55 4.13
CA LEU A 310 11.55 -5.59 3.45
C LEU A 310 11.61 -6.87 4.29
N GLU A 311 11.90 -7.99 3.63
CA GLU A 311 12.05 -9.30 4.27
C GLU A 311 13.23 -9.35 5.27
N ASP A 312 14.26 -8.53 5.08
CA ASP A 312 15.38 -8.39 6.01
C ASP A 312 15.05 -7.53 7.24
N GLY A 313 13.80 -7.07 7.37
CA GLY A 313 13.30 -6.25 8.47
C GLY A 313 13.53 -4.76 8.32
N LYS A 314 14.16 -4.30 7.23
CA LYS A 314 14.32 -2.86 6.99
C LYS A 314 13.00 -2.23 6.59
N GLU A 315 12.74 -1.06 7.11
CA GLU A 315 11.62 -0.19 6.73
C GLU A 315 12.12 0.93 5.83
N LEU A 316 11.50 1.08 4.65
CA LEU A 316 11.84 2.13 3.70
C LEU A 316 10.71 3.16 3.62
N ILE A 317 11.06 4.45 3.71
CA ILE A 317 10.12 5.54 3.39
C ILE A 317 9.92 5.56 1.88
N ASP A 318 8.67 5.46 1.42
CA ASP A 318 8.37 5.49 -0.01
C ASP A 318 8.38 6.92 -0.56
N GLY A 319 9.36 7.22 -1.40
CA GLY A 319 9.46 8.46 -2.16
C GLY A 319 8.87 8.40 -3.58
N MET A 320 8.21 7.28 -3.98
CA MET A 320 7.83 7.02 -5.37
C MET A 320 6.35 6.77 -5.61
N SER A 321 5.54 6.55 -4.55
CA SER A 321 4.12 6.15 -4.64
C SER A 321 3.89 5.02 -5.65
N SER A 322 4.78 4.00 -5.69
CA SER A 322 4.75 2.91 -6.68
C SER A 322 4.47 3.42 -8.10
N TRP A 323 5.29 4.34 -8.58
CA TRP A 323 5.12 5.03 -9.86
C TRP A 323 3.78 5.76 -10.01
N TRP A 324 3.54 6.75 -9.14
CA TRP A 324 2.43 7.70 -9.17
C TRP A 324 1.10 7.18 -8.61
N CYS A 325 0.93 5.87 -8.38
CA CYS A 325 -0.39 5.30 -8.11
C CYS A 325 -0.78 5.30 -6.62
N ALA A 326 0.14 5.09 -5.69
CA ALA A 326 -0.17 4.96 -4.25
C ALA A 326 -0.33 6.32 -3.55
N VAL A 327 -1.26 7.15 -4.03
CA VAL A 327 -1.48 8.52 -3.51
C VAL A 327 -1.94 8.54 -2.04
N HIS A 328 -2.66 7.49 -1.60
CA HIS A 328 -3.11 7.31 -0.22
C HIS A 328 -2.10 6.55 0.65
N GLY A 329 -0.89 6.25 0.11
CA GLY A 329 0.00 5.27 0.69
C GLY A 329 -0.58 3.85 0.55
N TYR A 330 -0.12 2.97 1.41
CA TYR A 330 -0.45 1.54 1.38
C TYR A 330 -1.40 1.15 2.48
N GLY A 331 -2.25 0.15 2.22
CA GLY A 331 -3.12 -0.45 3.22
C GLY A 331 -4.25 0.46 3.72
N ASN A 332 -4.69 1.46 2.92
CA ASN A 332 -5.83 2.29 3.29
C ASN A 332 -7.07 1.43 3.55
N GLU A 333 -7.60 1.50 4.75
CA GLU A 333 -8.65 0.59 5.23
C GLU A 333 -9.96 0.71 4.44
N ASN A 334 -10.33 1.92 4.01
CA ASN A 334 -11.56 2.14 3.26
C ASN A 334 -11.48 1.50 1.86
N ILE A 335 -10.32 1.61 1.21
CA ILE A 335 -10.07 1.00 -0.11
C ILE A 335 -9.99 -0.52 0.02
N VAL A 336 -9.27 -1.04 1.02
CA VAL A 336 -9.18 -2.49 1.30
C VAL A 336 -10.56 -3.07 1.58
N ARG A 337 -11.37 -2.41 2.43
CA ARG A 337 -12.73 -2.84 2.76
C ARG A 337 -13.64 -2.85 1.54
N ALA A 338 -13.55 -1.85 0.67
CA ALA A 338 -14.33 -1.79 -0.57
C ALA A 338 -13.99 -2.97 -1.49
N LEU A 339 -12.69 -3.27 -1.66
CA LEU A 339 -12.22 -4.42 -2.44
C LEU A 339 -12.73 -5.75 -1.86
N GLN A 340 -12.56 -5.99 -0.56
CA GLN A 340 -13.00 -7.21 0.12
C GLN A 340 -14.51 -7.40 0.03
N THR A 341 -15.28 -6.35 0.28
CA THR A 341 -16.75 -6.37 0.18
C THR A 341 -17.21 -6.72 -1.23
N GLN A 342 -16.58 -6.11 -2.25
CA GLN A 342 -16.93 -6.40 -3.63
C GLN A 342 -16.50 -7.80 -4.07
N ALA A 343 -15.34 -8.28 -3.64
CA ALA A 343 -14.85 -9.64 -3.92
C ALA A 343 -15.82 -10.72 -3.41
N ALA A 344 -16.41 -10.50 -2.23
CA ALA A 344 -17.41 -11.40 -1.66
C ALA A 344 -18.77 -11.38 -2.39
N ARG A 345 -19.07 -10.31 -3.15
CA ARG A 345 -20.37 -10.16 -3.84
C ARG A 345 -20.36 -10.66 -5.26
N MET A 346 -19.36 -10.29 -6.02
CA MET A 346 -19.35 -10.55 -7.46
C MET A 346 -17.94 -10.44 -8.01
N SER A 347 -17.48 -11.48 -8.67
CA SER A 347 -16.30 -11.47 -9.53
C SER A 347 -16.58 -10.71 -10.84
N HIS A 348 -15.71 -10.85 -11.83
CA HIS A 348 -15.92 -10.23 -13.13
C HIS A 348 -17.15 -10.85 -13.87
N VAL A 349 -17.92 -9.96 -14.50
CA VAL A 349 -18.93 -10.31 -15.50
C VAL A 349 -18.68 -9.48 -16.77
N MET A 350 -18.88 -10.06 -17.95
CA MET A 350 -18.68 -9.35 -19.22
C MET A 350 -19.56 -8.08 -19.29
N PHE A 351 -18.99 -6.96 -19.73
CA PHE A 351 -19.71 -5.69 -19.84
C PHE A 351 -20.47 -5.53 -21.18
N GLY A 352 -20.33 -6.49 -22.08
CA GLY A 352 -21.06 -6.58 -23.35
C GLY A 352 -22.50 -7.03 -23.12
N GLY A 353 -23.43 -6.09 -23.07
CA GLY A 353 -24.86 -6.35 -22.83
C GLY A 353 -25.26 -6.45 -21.36
N LEU A 354 -24.31 -6.47 -20.43
CA LEU A 354 -24.56 -6.44 -18.98
C LEU A 354 -24.00 -5.14 -18.38
N THR A 355 -24.59 -4.70 -17.30
CA THR A 355 -24.09 -3.60 -16.47
C THR A 355 -24.23 -3.92 -15.00
N HIS A 356 -23.55 -3.17 -14.13
CA HIS A 356 -23.63 -3.36 -12.69
C HIS A 356 -23.40 -2.05 -11.92
N ARG A 357 -23.95 -2.02 -10.70
CA ARG A 357 -23.93 -0.82 -9.85
C ARG A 357 -22.53 -0.22 -9.61
N PRO A 358 -21.46 -0.99 -9.33
CA PRO A 358 -20.12 -0.44 -9.16
C PRO A 358 -19.64 0.38 -10.37
N ALA A 359 -19.85 -0.09 -11.61
CA ALA A 359 -19.45 0.63 -12.82
C ALA A 359 -20.24 1.95 -12.97
N VAL A 360 -21.56 1.90 -12.77
CA VAL A 360 -22.42 3.11 -12.88
C VAL A 360 -22.07 4.13 -11.80
N ALA A 361 -21.80 3.69 -10.57
CA ALA A 361 -21.44 4.56 -9.46
C ALA A 361 -20.09 5.24 -9.72
N LEU A 362 -19.07 4.48 -10.15
CA LEU A 362 -17.76 5.03 -10.50
C LEU A 362 -17.87 6.01 -11.67
N ALA A 363 -18.59 5.66 -12.75
CA ALA A 363 -18.77 6.54 -13.90
C ALA A 363 -19.43 7.88 -13.51
N ARG A 364 -20.49 7.84 -12.72
CA ARG A 364 -21.16 9.05 -12.20
C ARG A 364 -20.19 9.91 -11.39
N ARG A 365 -19.37 9.28 -10.55
CA ARG A 365 -18.41 10.01 -9.72
C ARG A 365 -17.32 10.67 -10.56
N ILE A 366 -16.72 9.94 -11.49
CA ILE A 366 -15.71 10.50 -12.39
C ILE A 366 -16.27 11.68 -13.18
N LEU A 367 -17.44 11.51 -13.82
CA LEU A 367 -18.08 12.55 -14.63
C LEU A 367 -18.48 13.79 -13.82
N SER A 368 -18.66 13.67 -12.51
CA SER A 368 -18.91 14.84 -11.64
C SER A 368 -17.64 15.63 -11.28
N LEU A 369 -16.44 15.12 -11.59
CA LEU A 369 -15.15 15.68 -11.15
C LEU A 369 -14.29 16.20 -12.31
N VAL A 370 -14.45 15.61 -13.49
CA VAL A 370 -13.70 16.01 -14.67
C VAL A 370 -14.19 17.35 -15.21
N PRO A 371 -13.41 18.07 -16.06
CA PRO A 371 -13.85 19.31 -16.69
C PRO A 371 -15.20 19.15 -17.38
N GLU A 372 -16.04 20.18 -17.23
CA GLU A 372 -17.37 20.23 -17.85
C GLU A 372 -17.26 20.04 -19.37
N GLY A 373 -18.17 19.22 -19.95
CA GLY A 373 -18.18 18.85 -21.36
C GLY A 373 -17.68 17.44 -21.65
N LEU A 374 -16.96 16.79 -20.74
CA LEU A 374 -16.67 15.36 -20.81
C LEU A 374 -17.87 14.58 -20.26
N THR A 375 -18.59 13.87 -21.14
CA THR A 375 -19.90 13.27 -20.83
C THR A 375 -19.95 11.76 -21.01
N HIS A 376 -19.00 11.19 -21.72
CA HIS A 376 -18.91 9.76 -22.00
C HIS A 376 -17.62 9.17 -21.43
N LEU A 377 -17.71 7.90 -21.01
CA LEU A 377 -16.58 7.22 -20.37
C LEU A 377 -16.49 5.76 -20.86
N PHE A 378 -15.27 5.33 -21.19
CA PHE A 378 -14.91 3.96 -21.52
C PHE A 378 -13.89 3.45 -20.50
N PHE A 379 -14.21 2.36 -19.80
CA PHE A 379 -13.27 1.73 -18.86
C PHE A 379 -12.21 0.91 -19.59
N ALA A 380 -10.96 1.01 -19.15
CA ALA A 380 -9.82 0.33 -19.71
C ALA A 380 -9.00 -0.40 -18.63
N ASP A 381 -8.25 -1.44 -19.03
CA ASP A 381 -7.52 -2.30 -18.10
C ASP A 381 -6.24 -1.65 -17.57
N SER A 382 -5.67 -0.72 -18.33
CA SER A 382 -4.44 0.00 -17.95
C SER A 382 -4.38 1.38 -18.62
N GLY A 383 -3.43 2.21 -18.18
CA GLY A 383 -3.17 3.51 -18.81
C GLY A 383 -2.83 3.39 -20.30
N SER A 384 -1.95 2.46 -20.68
CA SER A 384 -1.61 2.24 -22.10
C SER A 384 -2.83 1.87 -22.93
N VAL A 385 -3.72 1.01 -22.41
CA VAL A 385 -4.98 0.66 -23.08
C VAL A 385 -5.93 1.85 -23.17
N SER A 386 -5.99 2.71 -22.13
CA SER A 386 -6.78 3.95 -22.19
C SER A 386 -6.31 4.87 -23.32
N VAL A 387 -5.00 4.99 -23.52
CA VAL A 387 -4.43 5.74 -24.67
C VAL A 387 -4.78 5.08 -26.00
N GLU A 388 -4.65 3.75 -26.14
CA GLU A 388 -5.09 3.01 -27.34
C GLU A 388 -6.54 3.32 -27.70
N VAL A 389 -7.42 3.36 -26.69
CA VAL A 389 -8.84 3.70 -26.86
C VAL A 389 -9.00 5.14 -27.34
N ALA A 390 -8.25 6.09 -26.75
CA ALA A 390 -8.29 7.50 -27.11
C ALA A 390 -7.86 7.71 -28.58
N LEU A 391 -6.76 7.06 -29.00
CA LEU A 391 -6.28 7.11 -30.39
C LEU A 391 -7.33 6.54 -31.37
N LYS A 392 -7.93 5.38 -31.02
CA LYS A 392 -9.00 4.79 -31.83
C LYS A 392 -10.23 5.70 -31.91
N MET A 393 -10.67 6.29 -30.79
CA MET A 393 -11.79 7.24 -30.77
C MET A 393 -11.52 8.42 -31.71
N ALA A 394 -10.31 8.98 -31.65
CA ALA A 394 -9.95 10.12 -32.50
C ALA A 394 -9.96 9.75 -33.99
N VAL A 395 -9.39 8.62 -34.37
CA VAL A 395 -9.39 8.17 -35.80
C VAL A 395 -10.81 7.84 -36.25
N GLN A 396 -11.59 7.09 -35.44
CA GLN A 396 -12.97 6.77 -35.81
C GLN A 396 -13.83 8.02 -35.95
N TYR A 397 -13.70 9.00 -35.07
CA TYR A 397 -14.40 10.29 -35.17
C TYR A 397 -14.08 11.00 -36.50
N GLN A 398 -12.83 11.06 -36.91
CA GLN A 398 -12.47 11.69 -38.18
C GLN A 398 -13.02 10.93 -39.39
N ILE A 399 -12.94 9.60 -39.35
CA ILE A 399 -13.51 8.75 -40.43
C ILE A 399 -15.04 8.93 -40.49
N SER A 400 -15.72 8.97 -39.36
CA SER A 400 -17.19 9.14 -39.31
C SER A 400 -17.67 10.45 -39.90
N LEU A 401 -16.80 11.46 -39.92
CA LEU A 401 -17.03 12.75 -40.60
C LEU A 401 -16.56 12.77 -42.05
N GLY A 402 -16.19 11.62 -42.66
CA GLY A 402 -15.69 11.51 -43.99
C GLY A 402 -14.24 11.99 -44.20
N ARG A 403 -13.52 12.32 -43.14
CA ARG A 403 -12.16 12.84 -43.19
C ARG A 403 -11.14 11.70 -43.11
N THR A 404 -11.19 10.81 -44.09
CA THR A 404 -10.45 9.54 -44.12
C THR A 404 -8.92 9.66 -44.16
N LYS A 405 -8.39 10.85 -44.48
CA LYS A 405 -6.94 11.14 -44.46
C LYS A 405 -6.42 11.46 -43.08
N ARG A 406 -7.26 11.93 -42.12
CA ARG A 406 -6.88 12.29 -40.77
C ARG A 406 -6.71 11.04 -39.90
N ARG A 407 -5.53 10.41 -39.99
CA ARG A 407 -5.19 9.16 -39.30
C ARG A 407 -3.91 9.25 -38.45
N HIS A 408 -3.20 10.36 -38.58
CA HIS A 408 -1.97 10.59 -37.81
C HIS A 408 -2.24 11.40 -36.57
N PHE A 409 -1.28 11.36 -35.65
CA PHE A 409 -1.27 12.16 -34.44
C PHE A 409 -0.11 13.13 -34.45
N LEU A 410 -0.25 14.25 -33.73
CA LEU A 410 0.83 15.18 -33.46
C LEU A 410 1.06 15.18 -31.94
N THR A 411 2.30 14.99 -31.50
CA THR A 411 2.67 14.93 -30.07
C THR A 411 3.99 15.68 -29.85
N PRO A 412 4.20 16.33 -28.69
CA PRO A 412 5.47 16.96 -28.40
C PRO A 412 6.56 15.92 -28.11
N MET A 413 7.80 16.22 -28.51
CA MET A 413 8.97 15.47 -28.08
C MET A 413 9.02 15.42 -26.55
N GLY A 414 9.57 14.35 -25.99
CA GLY A 414 9.60 14.12 -24.54
C GLY A 414 8.28 13.60 -23.96
N GLY A 415 7.29 13.22 -24.79
CA GLY A 415 6.04 12.59 -24.32
C GLY A 415 6.21 11.10 -24.05
N TYR A 416 5.44 10.58 -23.06
CA TYR A 416 5.31 9.16 -22.78
C TYR A 416 3.84 8.81 -22.49
N HIS A 417 3.32 7.81 -23.20
CA HIS A 417 1.90 7.45 -23.16
C HIS A 417 1.63 5.96 -22.89
N GLY A 418 2.66 5.18 -22.65
CA GLY A 418 2.57 3.74 -22.37
C GLY A 418 3.39 2.85 -23.29
N ASP A 419 3.33 1.53 -23.03
CA ASP A 419 4.20 0.53 -23.65
C ASP A 419 3.49 -0.39 -24.65
N THR A 420 2.21 -0.15 -24.98
CA THR A 420 1.53 -0.83 -26.09
C THR A 420 1.84 -0.16 -27.41
N GLN A 421 1.66 -0.85 -28.53
CA GLN A 421 2.13 -0.36 -29.85
C GLN A 421 1.58 1.02 -30.25
N GLY A 422 0.28 1.26 -30.05
CA GLY A 422 -0.30 2.56 -30.34
C GLY A 422 0.19 3.63 -29.38
N ALA A 423 0.26 3.34 -28.09
CA ALA A 423 0.79 4.26 -27.09
C ALA A 423 2.28 4.59 -27.36
N MET A 424 3.11 3.57 -27.66
CA MET A 424 4.52 3.78 -28.04
C MET A 424 4.67 4.65 -29.29
N SER A 425 3.76 4.53 -30.27
CA SER A 425 3.83 5.27 -31.53
C SER A 425 3.70 6.79 -31.36
N VAL A 426 3.12 7.25 -30.25
CA VAL A 426 2.97 8.66 -29.87
C VAL A 426 3.92 9.10 -28.75
N CYS A 427 4.82 8.21 -28.29
CA CYS A 427 5.92 8.56 -27.39
C CYS A 427 7.11 9.15 -28.18
N ASP A 428 8.02 9.86 -27.46
CA ASP A 428 9.25 10.41 -28.06
C ASP A 428 10.05 9.30 -28.77
N PRO A 429 10.27 9.38 -30.09
CA PRO A 429 10.93 8.34 -30.87
C PRO A 429 12.45 8.37 -30.78
N VAL A 430 13.04 9.45 -30.26
CA VAL A 430 14.50 9.67 -30.21
C VAL A 430 15.05 9.48 -28.82
N ASN A 431 14.45 10.15 -27.83
CA ASN A 431 14.92 10.14 -26.44
C ASN A 431 14.05 9.25 -25.53
N GLY A 432 13.02 8.63 -26.12
CA GLY A 432 12.08 7.78 -25.39
C GLY A 432 12.62 6.36 -25.14
N MET A 433 11.91 5.62 -24.30
CA MET A 433 12.26 4.24 -23.94
C MET A 433 12.03 3.21 -25.08
N HIS A 434 11.40 3.61 -26.18
CA HIS A 434 10.90 2.73 -27.23
C HIS A 434 11.66 2.84 -28.57
N THR A 435 12.84 3.43 -28.57
CA THR A 435 13.65 3.66 -29.79
C THR A 435 13.93 2.37 -30.60
N LEU A 436 14.05 1.23 -29.92
CA LEU A 436 14.22 -0.09 -30.57
C LEU A 436 13.05 -0.48 -31.49
N PHE A 437 11.85 0.06 -31.25
CA PHE A 437 10.63 -0.31 -31.98
C PHE A 437 10.23 0.70 -33.06
N THR A 438 10.97 1.77 -33.28
CA THR A 438 10.61 2.85 -34.20
C THR A 438 10.38 2.37 -35.64
N GLY A 439 11.04 1.31 -36.09
CA GLY A 439 10.82 0.68 -37.37
C GLY A 439 9.54 -0.16 -37.53
N LEU A 440 8.93 -0.54 -36.39
CA LEU A 440 7.73 -1.39 -36.33
C LEU A 440 6.45 -0.56 -36.09
N LEU A 441 6.59 0.57 -35.44
CA LEU A 441 5.45 1.39 -35.00
C LEU A 441 4.85 2.21 -36.16
N PRO A 442 3.53 2.51 -36.13
CA PRO A 442 2.95 3.53 -37.00
C PRO A 442 3.70 4.85 -36.90
N ARG A 443 3.90 5.50 -38.03
CA ARG A 443 4.59 6.80 -38.07
C ARG A 443 3.60 7.92 -37.83
N HIS A 444 3.92 8.77 -36.85
CA HIS A 444 3.17 9.95 -36.49
C HIS A 444 4.07 11.20 -36.57
N TYR A 445 3.51 12.37 -36.30
CA TYR A 445 4.21 13.64 -36.35
C TYR A 445 4.61 14.10 -34.95
N PHE A 446 5.79 14.72 -34.88
CA PHE A 446 6.32 15.25 -33.63
C PHE A 446 6.57 16.73 -33.74
N MET A 447 6.26 17.49 -32.71
CA MET A 447 6.59 18.89 -32.53
C MET A 447 7.62 19.06 -31.43
N GLU A 448 8.28 20.24 -31.40
CA GLU A 448 9.21 20.56 -30.34
C GLU A 448 8.57 20.44 -28.96
N ARG A 449 9.37 19.99 -27.97
CA ARG A 449 8.98 20.03 -26.57
C ARG A 449 8.60 21.45 -26.17
N PRO A 450 7.56 21.68 -25.34
CA PRO A 450 7.28 23.01 -24.79
C PRO A 450 8.51 23.57 -24.08
N THR A 451 9.08 24.67 -24.57
CA THR A 451 10.30 25.29 -24.01
C THR A 451 10.02 26.24 -22.87
N CYS A 452 8.77 26.75 -22.77
CA CYS A 452 8.31 27.63 -21.70
C CYS A 452 8.16 26.88 -20.40
N ARG A 453 8.99 27.19 -19.39
CA ARG A 453 8.93 26.59 -18.07
C ARG A 453 7.67 27.00 -17.32
N PHE A 454 7.23 26.14 -16.39
CA PHE A 454 6.02 26.35 -15.60
C PHE A 454 6.10 27.63 -14.75
N ASP A 455 7.25 27.90 -14.17
CA ASP A 455 7.57 28.96 -13.22
C ASP A 455 8.14 30.23 -13.89
N ALA A 456 8.25 30.26 -15.22
CA ALA A 456 8.82 31.37 -15.96
C ALA A 456 7.74 32.19 -16.71
N PRO A 457 8.01 33.44 -17.09
CA PRO A 457 7.11 34.21 -17.97
C PRO A 457 6.85 33.48 -19.29
N TYR A 458 5.59 33.41 -19.69
CA TYR A 458 5.22 32.76 -20.93
C TYR A 458 5.71 33.55 -22.17
N ALA A 459 6.41 32.88 -23.07
CA ALA A 459 6.82 33.38 -24.34
C ALA A 459 5.95 32.77 -25.49
N PRO A 460 5.16 33.55 -26.23
CA PRO A 460 4.30 33.02 -27.29
C PRO A 460 5.04 32.24 -28.40
N SER A 461 6.34 32.50 -28.59
CA SER A 461 7.20 31.81 -29.54
C SER A 461 7.42 30.34 -29.23
N CYS A 462 7.18 29.90 -27.98
CA CYS A 462 7.27 28.47 -27.65
C CYS A 462 6.18 27.62 -28.35
N LEU A 463 5.18 28.24 -28.97
CA LEU A 463 4.15 27.58 -29.77
C LEU A 463 4.41 27.62 -31.29
N ASP A 464 5.47 28.26 -31.77
CA ASP A 464 5.67 28.51 -33.19
C ASP A 464 5.85 27.24 -34.04
N ASP A 465 6.61 26.23 -33.51
CA ASP A 465 6.73 24.94 -34.21
C ASP A 465 5.39 24.21 -34.28
N ALA A 466 4.63 24.19 -33.17
CA ALA A 466 3.29 23.61 -33.17
C ALA A 466 2.35 24.28 -34.21
N ARG A 467 2.37 25.60 -34.28
CA ARG A 467 1.60 26.37 -35.30
C ARG A 467 1.98 26.00 -36.72
N ALA A 468 3.28 25.95 -37.03
CA ALA A 468 3.78 25.60 -38.36
C ALA A 468 3.38 24.16 -38.72
N ARG A 469 3.53 23.21 -37.84
CA ARG A 469 3.17 21.81 -38.08
C ARG A 469 1.67 21.61 -38.24
N ILE A 470 0.84 22.19 -37.37
CA ILE A 470 -0.61 22.08 -37.48
C ILE A 470 -1.08 22.70 -38.80
N ALA A 471 -0.57 23.87 -39.17
CA ALA A 471 -0.94 24.52 -40.43
C ALA A 471 -0.61 23.65 -41.66
N SER A 472 0.55 22.95 -41.66
CA SER A 472 0.99 22.10 -42.76
C SER A 472 0.32 20.72 -42.79
N LEU A 473 -0.08 20.17 -41.63
CA LEU A 473 -0.53 18.78 -41.47
C LEU A 473 -2.01 18.64 -41.07
N LYS A 474 -2.76 19.74 -41.03
CA LYS A 474 -4.16 19.77 -40.54
C LYS A 474 -5.10 18.80 -41.24
N ASP A 475 -4.82 18.41 -42.47
CA ASP A 475 -5.63 17.50 -43.26
C ASP A 475 -5.26 16.01 -43.01
N GLU A 476 -4.19 15.76 -42.28
CA GLU A 476 -3.68 14.41 -41.95
C GLU A 476 -3.79 14.06 -40.46
N ILE A 477 -3.83 15.07 -39.57
CA ILE A 477 -3.85 14.90 -38.14
C ILE A 477 -5.27 14.63 -37.66
N ALA A 478 -5.47 13.50 -36.96
CA ALA A 478 -6.71 13.17 -36.25
C ALA A 478 -6.83 13.92 -34.94
N ALA A 479 -5.73 13.96 -34.18
CA ALA A 479 -5.65 14.62 -32.90
C ALA A 479 -4.22 15.04 -32.54
N VAL A 480 -4.13 15.99 -31.60
CA VAL A 480 -2.93 16.26 -30.82
C VAL A 480 -3.06 15.51 -29.48
N ILE A 481 -2.01 14.82 -29.04
CA ILE A 481 -1.96 14.14 -27.74
C ILE A 481 -0.75 14.61 -26.93
N LEU A 482 -0.94 14.91 -25.64
CA LEU A 482 0.12 15.25 -24.71
C LEU A 482 -0.27 15.07 -23.24
N GLU A 483 0.74 15.03 -22.36
CA GLU A 483 0.58 15.05 -20.92
C GLU A 483 0.43 16.52 -20.44
N PRO A 484 -0.65 16.89 -19.71
CA PRO A 484 -0.87 18.29 -19.29
C PRO A 484 0.15 18.77 -18.25
N VAL A 485 0.78 19.89 -18.51
CA VAL A 485 1.76 20.65 -17.71
C VAL A 485 2.99 19.87 -17.20
N VAL A 486 2.96 18.55 -17.19
CA VAL A 486 4.08 17.70 -16.76
C VAL A 486 4.26 16.57 -17.76
N GLN A 487 5.39 16.56 -18.47
CA GLN A 487 5.87 15.38 -19.18
C GLN A 487 6.60 14.48 -18.18
N GLY A 488 5.96 13.37 -17.75
CA GLY A 488 6.43 12.52 -16.66
C GLY A 488 7.70 11.74 -17.05
N ALA A 489 7.54 10.52 -17.55
CA ALA A 489 8.66 9.62 -17.88
C ALA A 489 9.60 10.20 -18.97
N GLY A 490 9.13 11.14 -19.76
CA GLY A 490 9.93 11.85 -20.76
C GLY A 490 10.85 12.93 -20.21
N GLY A 491 11.12 12.96 -18.91
CA GLY A 491 12.11 13.86 -18.31
C GLY A 491 11.61 14.68 -17.12
N MET A 492 10.45 14.41 -16.58
CA MET A 492 9.82 15.19 -15.49
C MET A 492 9.84 16.70 -15.80
N TRP A 493 9.48 17.05 -17.02
CA TRP A 493 9.54 18.42 -17.52
C TRP A 493 8.25 19.17 -17.21
N PHE A 494 8.35 20.33 -16.56
CA PHE A 494 7.21 21.17 -16.20
C PHE A 494 7.13 22.36 -17.16
N TYR A 495 5.98 22.52 -17.82
CA TYR A 495 5.80 23.58 -18.79
C TYR A 495 4.58 24.47 -18.49
N HIS A 496 4.59 25.69 -19.01
CA HIS A 496 3.65 26.74 -18.68
C HIS A 496 2.21 26.41 -19.12
N PRO A 497 1.19 26.54 -18.24
CA PRO A 497 -0.20 26.19 -18.56
C PRO A 497 -0.79 26.94 -19.76
N ARG A 498 -0.32 28.16 -20.05
CA ARG A 498 -0.77 28.95 -21.19
C ARG A 498 -0.40 28.29 -22.53
N TYR A 499 0.72 27.58 -22.61
CA TYR A 499 1.05 26.75 -23.79
C TYR A 499 -0.07 25.74 -24.09
N LEU A 500 -0.52 25.03 -23.07
CA LEU A 500 -1.59 24.04 -23.17
C LEU A 500 -2.89 24.67 -23.67
N LYS A 501 -3.25 25.85 -23.12
CA LYS A 501 -4.45 26.59 -23.51
C LYS A 501 -4.41 27.06 -24.98
N GLU A 502 -3.28 27.65 -25.38
CA GLU A 502 -3.14 28.17 -26.75
C GLU A 502 -3.03 27.02 -27.76
N LEU A 503 -2.39 25.90 -27.41
CA LEU A 503 -2.33 24.71 -28.27
C LEU A 503 -3.72 24.11 -28.50
N GLN A 504 -4.55 24.00 -27.46
CA GLN A 504 -5.93 23.52 -27.60
C GLN A 504 -6.76 24.47 -28.47
N ALA A 505 -6.64 25.79 -28.29
CA ALA A 505 -7.33 26.76 -29.13
C ALA A 505 -6.94 26.61 -30.61
N LEU A 506 -5.66 26.41 -30.87
CA LEU A 506 -5.14 26.16 -32.21
C LEU A 506 -5.68 24.86 -32.85
N CYS A 507 -5.78 23.79 -32.04
CA CYS A 507 -6.43 22.55 -32.48
C CYS A 507 -7.90 22.77 -32.85
N SER A 508 -8.62 23.54 -32.02
CA SER A 508 -10.03 23.89 -32.26
C SER A 508 -10.26 24.71 -33.54
N GLU A 509 -9.37 25.67 -33.85
CA GLU A 509 -9.40 26.45 -35.09
C GLU A 509 -9.34 25.59 -36.35
N HIS A 510 -8.64 24.44 -36.28
CA HIS A 510 -8.45 23.53 -37.42
C HIS A 510 -9.31 22.26 -37.31
N ASP A 511 -10.23 22.20 -36.33
CA ASP A 511 -11.09 21.06 -36.09
C ASP A 511 -10.30 19.74 -35.92
N ILE A 512 -9.18 19.82 -35.17
CA ILE A 512 -8.32 18.73 -34.74
C ILE A 512 -8.69 18.42 -33.30
N LEU A 513 -8.85 17.14 -32.95
CA LEU A 513 -9.15 16.74 -31.58
C LEU A 513 -7.95 16.94 -30.65
N PHE A 514 -8.24 17.23 -29.40
CA PHE A 514 -7.24 17.42 -28.36
C PHE A 514 -7.37 16.31 -27.29
N ILE A 515 -6.33 15.49 -27.12
CA ILE A 515 -6.27 14.40 -26.15
C ILE A 515 -5.34 14.80 -25.02
N ALA A 516 -5.88 14.85 -23.79
CA ALA A 516 -5.11 15.06 -22.57
C ALA A 516 -4.84 13.73 -21.87
N ASP A 517 -3.57 13.38 -21.73
CA ASP A 517 -3.15 12.20 -20.97
C ASP A 517 -2.88 12.59 -19.51
N GLU A 518 -3.89 12.40 -18.67
CA GLU A 518 -3.88 12.68 -17.22
C GLU A 518 -3.55 11.44 -16.38
N ILE A 519 -3.05 10.37 -17.00
CA ILE A 519 -2.76 9.10 -16.30
C ILE A 519 -1.76 9.32 -15.15
N ALA A 520 -0.74 10.15 -15.36
CA ALA A 520 0.25 10.48 -14.35
C ALA A 520 -0.10 11.73 -13.53
N THR A 521 -0.74 12.71 -14.15
CA THR A 521 -0.95 14.05 -13.58
C THR A 521 -2.22 14.21 -12.79
N GLY A 522 -3.20 13.33 -12.99
CA GLY A 522 -4.50 13.38 -12.32
C GLY A 522 -4.46 13.08 -10.83
N PHE A 523 -5.61 13.31 -10.19
CA PHE A 523 -5.87 13.02 -8.78
C PHE A 523 -4.95 13.75 -7.80
N GLY A 524 -4.71 15.05 -8.06
CA GLY A 524 -4.06 15.95 -7.11
C GLY A 524 -2.55 16.09 -7.26
N ARG A 525 -1.88 15.23 -8.03
CA ARG A 525 -0.41 15.17 -8.09
C ARG A 525 0.29 16.50 -8.38
N THR A 526 -0.29 17.34 -9.25
CA THR A 526 0.26 18.64 -9.65
C THR A 526 -0.29 19.82 -8.85
N GLY A 527 -1.10 19.58 -7.79
CA GLY A 527 -1.78 20.63 -7.01
C GLY A 527 -3.17 20.99 -7.54
N ARG A 528 -3.62 20.40 -8.64
CA ARG A 528 -5.00 20.43 -9.13
C ARG A 528 -5.53 19.01 -9.22
N LEU A 529 -6.86 18.82 -9.15
CA LEU A 529 -7.44 17.48 -9.27
C LEU A 529 -7.06 16.84 -10.60
N PHE A 530 -7.12 17.61 -11.69
CA PHE A 530 -6.58 17.28 -13.00
C PHE A 530 -5.70 18.43 -13.51
N ALA A 531 -4.58 18.09 -14.14
CA ALA A 531 -3.59 19.10 -14.54
C ALA A 531 -4.08 20.05 -15.64
N CYS A 532 -5.01 19.62 -16.49
CA CYS A 532 -5.65 20.50 -17.49
C CYS A 532 -6.39 21.70 -16.85
N GLN A 533 -6.77 21.60 -15.56
CA GLN A 533 -7.38 22.69 -14.81
C GLN A 533 -6.41 23.89 -14.58
N TRP A 534 -5.09 23.69 -14.64
CA TRP A 534 -4.12 24.78 -14.62
C TRP A 534 -4.28 25.73 -15.81
N ALA A 535 -4.66 25.18 -16.95
CA ALA A 535 -4.92 25.95 -18.19
C ALA A 535 -6.39 26.38 -18.32
N GLY A 536 -7.29 25.88 -17.48
CA GLY A 536 -8.74 26.12 -17.56
C GLY A 536 -9.33 25.59 -18.86
N ILE A 537 -8.93 24.39 -19.31
CA ILE A 537 -9.39 23.77 -20.55
C ILE A 537 -10.18 22.49 -20.30
N THR A 538 -11.03 22.15 -21.29
CA THR A 538 -11.67 20.85 -21.42
C THR A 538 -11.16 20.19 -22.69
N PRO A 539 -10.42 19.06 -22.60
CA PRO A 539 -9.99 18.32 -23.79
C PRO A 539 -11.17 17.63 -24.48
N ASP A 540 -11.02 17.25 -25.75
CA ASP A 540 -12.01 16.43 -26.44
C ASP A 540 -12.04 14.99 -25.92
N ILE A 541 -10.85 14.47 -25.58
CA ILE A 541 -10.64 13.14 -25.00
C ILE A 541 -9.65 13.26 -23.85
N MET A 542 -9.88 12.53 -22.77
CA MET A 542 -9.04 12.53 -21.58
C MET A 542 -8.78 11.10 -21.09
N CYS A 543 -7.52 10.76 -20.85
CA CYS A 543 -7.13 9.48 -20.28
C CYS A 543 -6.81 9.64 -18.79
N ILE A 544 -7.32 8.74 -17.94
CA ILE A 544 -7.03 8.70 -16.48
C ILE A 544 -6.67 7.28 -16.05
N GLY A 545 -5.79 7.16 -15.05
CA GLY A 545 -5.32 5.86 -14.56
C GLY A 545 -4.50 6.01 -13.28
N LYS A 546 -3.55 5.09 -13.03
CA LYS A 546 -2.61 5.12 -11.88
C LYS A 546 -3.30 5.43 -10.53
N ALA A 547 -3.24 6.69 -10.08
CA ALA A 547 -3.84 7.14 -8.84
C ALA A 547 -5.35 6.91 -8.73
N LEU A 548 -6.05 6.69 -9.85
CA LEU A 548 -7.47 6.35 -9.88
C LEU A 548 -7.84 5.22 -8.92
N THR A 549 -6.97 4.21 -8.77
CA THR A 549 -7.22 3.06 -7.88
C THR A 549 -6.45 3.13 -6.56
N GLY A 550 -5.74 4.22 -6.29
CA GLY A 550 -4.90 4.35 -5.10
C GLY A 550 -3.75 3.33 -5.04
N GLY A 551 -3.37 2.74 -6.17
CA GLY A 551 -2.31 1.72 -6.24
C GLY A 551 -2.75 0.31 -5.88
N MET A 552 -4.04 0.09 -5.57
CA MET A 552 -4.53 -1.22 -5.14
C MET A 552 -4.61 -2.25 -6.28
N MET A 553 -4.91 -1.80 -7.49
CA MET A 553 -5.00 -2.66 -8.68
C MET A 553 -4.93 -1.87 -9.97
N THR A 554 -4.75 -2.58 -11.09
CA THR A 554 -4.77 -1.97 -12.43
C THR A 554 -6.17 -1.50 -12.81
N GLY A 555 -6.24 -0.46 -13.62
CA GLY A 555 -7.45 0.10 -14.20
C GLY A 555 -7.26 1.54 -14.65
N ALA A 556 -8.03 1.92 -15.64
CA ALA A 556 -8.00 3.24 -16.26
C ALA A 556 -9.36 3.57 -16.88
N ALA A 557 -9.50 4.78 -17.40
CA ALA A 557 -10.65 5.17 -18.19
C ALA A 557 -10.28 6.21 -19.24
N THR A 558 -10.99 6.16 -20.37
CA THR A 558 -10.96 7.16 -21.44
C THR A 558 -12.28 7.90 -21.45
N LEU A 559 -12.23 9.22 -21.31
CA LEU A 559 -13.40 10.08 -21.35
C LEU A 559 -13.45 10.82 -22.68
N ALA A 560 -14.65 11.13 -23.11
CA ALA A 560 -14.87 11.88 -24.35
C ALA A 560 -16.01 12.89 -24.18
N THR A 561 -15.96 13.94 -25.00
CA THR A 561 -17.06 14.90 -25.13
C THR A 561 -18.23 14.29 -25.89
N GLU A 562 -19.43 14.87 -25.69
CA GLU A 562 -20.64 14.54 -26.47
C GLU A 562 -20.37 14.63 -27.98
N ARG A 563 -19.59 15.62 -28.43
CA ARG A 563 -19.18 15.79 -29.83
C ARG A 563 -18.49 14.54 -30.38
N VAL A 564 -17.53 14.00 -29.66
CA VAL A 564 -16.77 12.81 -30.08
C VAL A 564 -17.67 11.57 -30.06
N ALA A 565 -18.45 11.39 -28.99
CA ALA A 565 -19.33 10.24 -28.84
C ALA A 565 -20.42 10.17 -29.93
N ARG A 566 -21.10 11.31 -30.21
CA ARG A 566 -22.09 11.39 -31.28
C ARG A 566 -21.45 11.26 -32.65
N GLY A 567 -20.31 11.92 -32.90
CA GLY A 567 -19.62 11.80 -34.16
C GLY A 567 -19.30 10.37 -34.54
N ILE A 568 -18.90 9.54 -33.55
CA ILE A 568 -18.71 8.10 -33.76
C ILE A 568 -20.06 7.38 -33.90
N GLY A 569 -21.01 7.65 -32.99
CA GLY A 569 -22.27 6.91 -32.86
C GLY A 569 -23.24 7.10 -34.03
N GLU A 570 -23.20 8.26 -34.70
CA GLU A 570 -24.06 8.61 -35.83
C GLU A 570 -23.44 8.28 -37.19
N ALA A 571 -22.25 7.62 -37.23
CA ALA A 571 -21.59 7.22 -38.45
C ALA A 571 -22.43 6.25 -39.31
N THR A 572 -22.46 6.46 -40.60
CA THR A 572 -23.11 5.51 -41.52
C THR A 572 -22.32 4.19 -41.61
N PRO A 573 -22.93 3.09 -42.11
CA PRO A 573 -22.22 1.83 -42.27
C PRO A 573 -20.93 1.93 -43.05
N GLU A 574 -20.89 2.77 -44.08
CA GLU A 574 -19.70 3.02 -44.94
C GLU A 574 -18.58 3.78 -44.21
N LEU A 575 -18.93 4.51 -43.15
CA LEU A 575 -18.03 5.36 -42.38
C LEU A 575 -17.74 4.80 -40.97
N GLY A 576 -18.00 3.49 -40.74
CA GLY A 576 -17.67 2.83 -39.50
C GLY A 576 -18.85 2.30 -38.69
N GLY A 577 -20.08 2.55 -39.10
CA GLY A 577 -21.29 1.88 -38.57
C GLY A 577 -21.71 2.23 -37.15
N GLY A 578 -21.20 3.33 -36.58
CA GLY A 578 -21.64 3.82 -35.27
C GLY A 578 -21.11 3.06 -34.05
N LEU A 579 -20.22 2.09 -34.22
CA LEU A 579 -19.69 1.26 -33.14
C LEU A 579 -18.25 1.67 -32.78
N LEU A 580 -17.99 1.92 -31.50
CA LEU A 580 -16.59 2.04 -31.03
C LEU A 580 -15.92 0.68 -31.03
N MET A 581 -14.91 0.49 -31.88
CA MET A 581 -14.25 -0.78 -32.16
C MET A 581 -13.19 -1.12 -31.10
N HIS A 582 -13.61 -1.26 -29.85
CA HIS A 582 -12.79 -1.73 -28.73
C HIS A 582 -13.68 -2.38 -27.65
N GLY A 583 -13.19 -3.47 -27.02
CA GLY A 583 -13.93 -4.17 -25.98
C GLY A 583 -13.05 -5.22 -25.27
N PRO A 584 -12.29 -4.82 -24.24
CA PRO A 584 -11.47 -5.78 -23.48
C PRO A 584 -12.33 -6.66 -22.59
N THR A 585 -11.87 -7.91 -22.36
CA THR A 585 -12.58 -8.91 -21.56
C THR A 585 -12.95 -8.39 -20.17
N PHE A 586 -12.00 -7.77 -19.48
CA PHE A 586 -12.16 -7.29 -18.10
C PHE A 586 -12.67 -5.84 -17.98
N MET A 587 -13.18 -5.26 -19.07
CA MET A 587 -13.79 -3.93 -19.04
C MET A 587 -14.78 -3.78 -17.90
N ALA A 588 -14.67 -2.69 -17.14
CA ALA A 588 -15.52 -2.39 -15.99
C ALA A 588 -15.54 -3.50 -14.93
N ASN A 589 -14.40 -4.18 -14.69
CA ASN A 589 -14.32 -5.17 -13.61
C ASN A 589 -14.90 -4.62 -12.30
N PRO A 590 -15.84 -5.32 -11.64
CA PRO A 590 -16.49 -4.80 -10.44
C PRO A 590 -15.56 -4.48 -9.28
N LEU A 591 -14.45 -5.24 -9.14
CA LEU A 591 -13.42 -4.97 -8.11
C LEU A 591 -12.70 -3.66 -8.41
N PHE A 592 -12.28 -3.45 -9.67
CA PHE A 592 -11.70 -2.20 -10.12
C PHE A 592 -12.64 -1.02 -9.84
N CYS A 593 -13.91 -1.14 -10.23
CA CYS A 593 -14.88 -0.06 -10.07
C CYS A 593 -15.12 0.30 -8.60
N ALA A 594 -15.25 -0.69 -7.72
CA ALA A 594 -15.45 -0.46 -6.30
C ALA A 594 -14.20 0.15 -5.64
N THR A 595 -13.02 -0.34 -6.00
CA THR A 595 -11.72 0.14 -5.50
C THR A 595 -11.45 1.58 -5.94
N ALA A 596 -11.66 1.88 -7.22
CA ALA A 596 -11.46 3.22 -7.77
C ALA A 596 -12.43 4.24 -7.16
N LEU A 597 -13.69 3.86 -6.96
CA LEU A 597 -14.66 4.72 -6.28
C LEU A 597 -14.23 5.02 -4.85
N ALA A 598 -13.80 4.01 -4.08
CA ALA A 598 -13.31 4.20 -2.72
C ALA A 598 -12.05 5.08 -2.67
N SER A 599 -11.12 4.92 -3.63
CA SER A 599 -9.93 5.77 -3.75
C SER A 599 -10.29 7.25 -4.00
N ILE A 600 -11.24 7.50 -4.90
CA ILE A 600 -11.73 8.86 -5.16
C ILE A 600 -12.38 9.47 -3.91
N GLU A 601 -13.26 8.72 -3.24
CA GLU A 601 -13.93 9.22 -2.02
C GLU A 601 -12.93 9.51 -0.90
N GLU A 602 -11.92 8.67 -0.72
CA GLU A 602 -10.84 8.87 0.25
C GLU A 602 -10.05 10.15 -0.04
N LEU A 603 -9.71 10.41 -1.31
CA LEU A 603 -9.04 11.64 -1.70
C LEU A 603 -9.89 12.86 -1.36
N LEU A 604 -11.15 12.85 -1.77
CA LEU A 604 -12.05 14.00 -1.62
C LEU A 604 -12.46 14.27 -0.17
N ALA A 605 -12.50 13.24 0.68
CA ALA A 605 -12.74 13.38 2.11
C ALA A 605 -11.53 13.93 2.87
N SER A 606 -10.34 13.93 2.26
CA SER A 606 -9.10 14.40 2.87
C SER A 606 -8.79 15.85 2.51
N PRO A 607 -8.01 16.59 3.31
CA PRO A 607 -7.52 17.93 2.97
C PRO A 607 -6.36 17.87 1.96
N TRP A 608 -6.53 17.13 0.86
CA TRP A 608 -5.46 16.83 -0.08
C TRP A 608 -4.81 18.07 -0.71
N GLN A 609 -5.58 19.15 -0.96
CA GLN A 609 -5.03 20.40 -1.52
C GLN A 609 -4.00 21.03 -0.58
N GLU A 610 -4.32 21.09 0.71
CA GLU A 610 -3.42 21.63 1.74
C GLU A 610 -2.19 20.73 1.89
N ARG A 611 -2.38 19.40 1.87
CA ARG A 611 -1.28 18.43 1.92
C ARG A 611 -0.34 18.59 0.74
N VAL A 612 -0.86 18.68 -0.49
CA VAL A 612 -0.02 18.85 -1.69
C VAL A 612 0.73 20.17 -1.64
N LYS A 613 0.09 21.26 -1.21
CA LYS A 613 0.76 22.56 -1.04
C LYS A 613 1.88 22.50 0.01
N ASN A 614 1.66 21.80 1.12
CA ASN A 614 2.69 21.58 2.13
C ASN A 614 3.85 20.74 1.59
N ILE A 615 3.55 19.62 0.88
CA ILE A 615 4.55 18.79 0.24
C ILE A 615 5.38 19.61 -0.73
N GLU A 616 4.76 20.43 -1.58
CA GLU A 616 5.45 21.31 -2.52
C GLU A 616 6.44 22.23 -1.81
N ALA A 617 6.01 22.90 -0.74
CA ALA A 617 6.85 23.81 0.03
C ALA A 617 8.04 23.07 0.70
N LEU A 618 7.82 21.87 1.23
CA LEU A 618 8.86 21.07 1.86
C LEU A 618 9.85 20.52 0.83
N LEU A 619 9.39 20.08 -0.35
CA LEU A 619 10.25 19.64 -1.46
C LEU A 619 11.09 20.82 -1.97
N GLU A 620 10.49 21.99 -2.16
CA GLU A 620 11.20 23.19 -2.61
C GLU A 620 12.33 23.58 -1.65
N LYS A 621 12.02 23.61 -0.35
CA LYS A 621 13.00 23.87 0.69
C LYS A 621 14.05 22.78 0.81
N GLY A 622 13.60 21.51 0.79
CA GLY A 622 14.46 20.36 1.07
C GLY A 622 15.42 20.02 -0.06
N LEU A 623 15.04 20.29 -1.32
CA LEU A 623 15.91 20.06 -2.49
C LEU A 623 16.71 21.30 -2.91
N ALA A 624 16.43 22.46 -2.36
CA ALA A 624 17.16 23.71 -2.65
C ALA A 624 18.70 23.59 -2.50
N PRO A 625 19.26 22.84 -1.53
CA PRO A 625 20.70 22.66 -1.41
C PRO A 625 21.38 21.98 -2.62
N CYS A 626 20.61 21.29 -3.46
CA CYS A 626 21.14 20.69 -4.70
C CYS A 626 21.35 21.72 -5.83
N ARG A 627 20.74 22.91 -5.74
CA ARG A 627 20.86 23.94 -6.79
C ARG A 627 22.28 24.48 -6.89
N GLY A 628 22.79 24.54 -8.11
CA GLY A 628 24.14 25.07 -8.41
C GLY A 628 25.29 24.20 -7.92
N ARG A 629 25.01 22.96 -7.48
CA ARG A 629 26.04 21.97 -7.21
C ARG A 629 26.64 21.45 -8.52
N GLU A 630 27.91 21.10 -8.50
CA GLU A 630 28.58 20.44 -9.61
C GLU A 630 27.86 19.15 -9.98
N GLY A 631 27.68 18.91 -11.29
CA GLY A 631 26.96 17.76 -11.80
C GLY A 631 25.42 17.88 -11.79
N ILE A 632 24.86 19.00 -11.31
CA ILE A 632 23.39 19.23 -11.27
C ILE A 632 22.99 20.31 -12.27
N CYS A 633 22.14 19.92 -13.23
CA CYS A 633 21.62 20.82 -14.25
C CYS A 633 20.43 21.63 -13.79
N ASP A 634 19.50 20.98 -13.05
CA ASP A 634 18.23 21.63 -12.68
C ASP A 634 17.61 21.01 -11.42
N VAL A 635 16.93 21.84 -10.64
CA VAL A 635 16.11 21.42 -9.50
C VAL A 635 14.77 22.12 -9.61
N ARG A 636 13.70 21.36 -9.75
CA ARG A 636 12.33 21.84 -9.96
C ARG A 636 11.29 21.12 -9.14
N VAL A 637 10.26 21.83 -8.74
CA VAL A 637 9.16 21.29 -7.93
C VAL A 637 7.83 21.76 -8.51
N LEU A 638 6.83 20.89 -8.50
CA LEU A 638 5.44 21.21 -8.84
C LEU A 638 4.51 20.26 -8.09
N GLY A 639 3.69 20.79 -7.20
CA GLY A 639 2.80 19.98 -6.38
C GLY A 639 3.56 18.93 -5.58
N ALA A 640 3.14 17.67 -5.66
CA ALA A 640 3.82 16.57 -4.98
C ALA A 640 4.88 15.88 -5.86
N ILE A 641 5.66 16.65 -6.62
CA ILE A 641 6.74 16.18 -7.50
C ILE A 641 7.97 17.06 -7.28
N GLY A 642 9.08 16.47 -6.83
CA GLY A 642 10.39 17.13 -6.73
C GLY A 642 11.42 16.40 -7.61
N VAL A 643 12.25 17.16 -8.32
CA VAL A 643 13.19 16.61 -9.31
C VAL A 643 14.55 17.26 -9.16
N VAL A 644 15.58 16.45 -9.11
CA VAL A 644 16.99 16.85 -9.26
C VAL A 644 17.49 16.21 -10.57
N GLU A 645 17.85 17.02 -11.55
CA GLU A 645 18.37 16.57 -12.84
C GLU A 645 19.87 16.71 -12.88
N THR A 646 20.56 15.61 -13.18
CA THR A 646 22.03 15.52 -13.27
C THR A 646 22.52 15.80 -14.69
N GLU A 647 23.80 16.16 -14.84
CA GLU A 647 24.44 16.37 -16.16
C GLU A 647 24.60 15.06 -16.93
N HIS A 648 24.87 13.98 -16.22
CA HIS A 648 25.08 12.65 -16.79
C HIS A 648 24.08 11.64 -16.20
N PRO A 649 23.80 10.52 -16.90
CA PRO A 649 23.00 9.44 -16.34
C PRO A 649 23.62 8.90 -15.06
N VAL A 650 22.79 8.70 -14.02
CA VAL A 650 23.23 8.15 -12.72
C VAL A 650 23.46 6.64 -12.80
N ASP A 651 24.40 6.14 -12.01
CA ASP A 651 24.52 4.69 -11.76
C ASP A 651 23.36 4.23 -10.89
N MET A 652 22.33 3.69 -11.53
CA MET A 652 21.11 3.27 -10.87
C MET A 652 21.36 2.19 -9.79
N ALA A 653 22.23 1.23 -10.04
CA ALA A 653 22.47 0.13 -9.09
C ALA A 653 23.12 0.65 -7.81
N ARG A 654 24.12 1.51 -7.95
CA ARG A 654 24.84 2.13 -6.84
C ARG A 654 23.95 3.09 -6.05
N LEU A 655 23.23 3.95 -6.75
CA LEU A 655 22.39 4.97 -6.12
C LEU A 655 21.17 4.37 -5.42
N GLN A 656 20.52 3.38 -6.03
CA GLN A 656 19.38 2.68 -5.41
C GLN A 656 19.82 1.92 -4.15
N LYS A 657 20.99 1.26 -4.17
CA LYS A 657 21.55 0.60 -3.00
C LYS A 657 21.78 1.59 -1.86
N PHE A 658 22.38 2.76 -2.16
CA PHE A 658 22.57 3.83 -1.18
C PHE A 658 21.25 4.26 -0.55
N PHE A 659 20.21 4.49 -1.34
CA PHE A 659 18.90 4.88 -0.83
C PHE A 659 18.29 3.83 0.09
N VAL A 660 18.36 2.55 -0.26
CA VAL A 660 17.90 1.44 0.59
C VAL A 660 18.69 1.35 1.89
N GLU A 661 20.00 1.54 1.85
CA GLU A 661 20.85 1.60 3.05
C GLU A 661 20.51 2.77 3.97
N LYS A 662 20.01 3.89 3.40
CA LYS A 662 19.55 5.07 4.15
C LYS A 662 18.08 4.99 4.60
N GLY A 663 17.39 3.88 4.37
CA GLY A 663 16.00 3.65 4.80
C GLY A 663 14.98 4.39 3.95
N VAL A 664 15.25 4.65 2.68
CA VAL A 664 14.32 5.29 1.76
C VAL A 664 14.22 4.51 0.45
N TRP A 665 13.03 4.53 -0.16
CA TRP A 665 12.79 3.97 -1.48
C TRP A 665 12.68 5.09 -2.51
N ILE A 666 13.74 5.26 -3.30
CA ILE A 666 13.82 6.21 -4.41
C ILE A 666 14.40 5.44 -5.61
N ARG A 667 13.73 5.52 -6.77
CA ARG A 667 14.18 4.86 -8.00
C ARG A 667 14.52 5.91 -9.04
N PRO A 668 15.78 6.25 -9.22
CA PRO A 668 16.25 7.18 -10.25
C PRO A 668 15.93 6.64 -11.66
N PHE A 669 15.93 7.52 -12.66
CA PHE A 669 15.77 7.13 -14.04
C PHE A 669 16.61 8.05 -14.96
N GLY A 670 17.56 7.47 -15.70
CA GLY A 670 18.45 8.21 -16.56
C GLY A 670 19.23 9.28 -15.79
N ARG A 671 18.95 10.56 -16.05
CA ARG A 671 19.54 11.71 -15.37
C ARG A 671 18.68 12.26 -14.22
N LEU A 672 17.61 11.56 -13.84
CA LEU A 672 16.63 12.10 -12.92
C LEU A 672 16.67 11.37 -11.57
N VAL A 673 16.90 12.11 -10.52
CA VAL A 673 16.59 11.72 -9.15
C VAL A 673 15.34 12.49 -8.74
N TYR A 674 14.24 11.77 -8.49
CA TYR A 674 12.96 12.44 -8.30
C TYR A 674 12.16 11.83 -7.17
N LEU A 675 11.32 12.65 -6.55
CA LEU A 675 10.43 12.31 -5.46
C LEU A 675 8.98 12.53 -5.88
N MET A 676 8.16 11.54 -5.63
CA MET A 676 6.70 11.56 -5.80
C MET A 676 6.05 10.86 -4.62
N PRO A 677 6.17 11.40 -3.41
CA PRO A 677 5.70 10.73 -2.20
C PRO A 677 4.18 10.54 -2.22
N PRO A 678 3.65 9.57 -1.45
CA PRO A 678 2.23 9.52 -1.13
C PRO A 678 1.76 10.85 -0.51
N LEU A 679 0.53 11.26 -0.79
CA LEU A 679 -0.01 12.54 -0.25
C LEU A 679 -0.22 12.51 1.27
N VAL A 680 -0.11 11.34 1.87
CA VAL A 680 -0.22 11.11 3.33
C VAL A 680 1.14 11.06 4.03
N THR A 681 2.24 11.32 3.33
CA THR A 681 3.59 11.28 3.88
C THR A 681 3.75 12.37 4.96
N PRO A 682 4.18 12.01 6.20
CA PRO A 682 4.48 12.97 7.25
C PRO A 682 5.61 13.92 6.87
N ASP A 683 5.61 15.12 7.45
CA ASP A 683 6.60 16.16 7.16
C ASP A 683 8.04 15.72 7.45
N GLU A 684 8.26 15.03 8.55
CA GLU A 684 9.57 14.48 8.95
C GLU A 684 10.09 13.44 7.98
N ASP A 685 9.21 12.59 7.46
CA ASP A 685 9.56 11.60 6.44
C ASP A 685 9.92 12.27 5.11
N LEU A 686 9.18 13.29 4.73
CA LEU A 686 9.48 14.06 3.52
C LEU A 686 10.80 14.81 3.64
N GLN A 687 11.08 15.40 4.81
CA GLN A 687 12.38 16.02 5.11
C GLN A 687 13.51 14.98 5.04
N ARG A 688 13.28 13.77 5.56
CA ARG A 688 14.26 12.66 5.48
C ARG A 688 14.51 12.26 4.03
N LEU A 689 13.48 12.11 3.19
CA LEU A 689 13.62 11.83 1.76
C LEU A 689 14.49 12.88 1.07
N CYS A 690 14.21 14.16 1.29
CA CYS A 690 15.00 15.26 0.73
C CYS A 690 16.45 15.25 1.22
N ALA A 691 16.67 15.06 2.52
CA ALA A 691 18.01 15.03 3.11
C ALA A 691 18.86 13.91 2.51
N VAL A 692 18.30 12.74 2.24
CA VAL A 692 19.02 11.62 1.62
C VAL A 692 19.32 11.90 0.14
N VAL A 693 18.47 12.62 -0.59
CA VAL A 693 18.77 13.07 -1.96
C VAL A 693 19.93 14.08 -1.95
N VAL A 694 19.90 15.05 -1.02
CA VAL A 694 21.00 16.03 -0.87
C VAL A 694 22.32 15.32 -0.53
N GLU A 695 22.30 14.38 0.41
CA GLU A 695 23.47 13.57 0.78
C GLU A 695 24.04 12.80 -0.43
N ALA A 696 23.16 12.25 -1.29
CA ALA A 696 23.59 11.56 -2.50
C ALA A 696 24.31 12.51 -3.49
N VAL A 697 23.83 13.74 -3.64
CA VAL A 697 24.46 14.79 -4.46
C VAL A 697 25.81 15.20 -3.85
N GLU A 698 25.87 15.45 -2.56
CA GLU A 698 27.10 15.86 -1.86
C GLU A 698 28.20 14.80 -1.90
N ASN A 699 27.82 13.52 -1.91
CA ASN A 699 28.74 12.39 -2.04
C ASN A 699 29.13 12.07 -3.50
N GLY A 700 28.71 12.87 -4.48
CA GLY A 700 28.98 12.63 -5.91
C GLY A 700 28.38 11.31 -6.42
N LEU A 701 27.29 10.83 -5.79
CA LEU A 701 26.55 9.65 -6.25
C LEU A 701 25.47 10.01 -7.28
N ALA A 702 25.00 11.24 -7.21
CA ALA A 702 24.04 11.83 -8.13
C ALA A 702 24.67 13.10 -8.71
N GLY A 703 25.49 12.96 -9.77
CA GLY A 703 26.19 14.08 -10.38
C GLY A 703 27.25 13.60 -11.38
#